data_31b81a91ed9acb3dd700e92b5e8672f5
#
_entry.id   31b81a91ed9acb3dd700e92b5e8672f5
#
_cell.length_a   1.000
_cell.length_b   1.000
_cell.length_c   1.000
_cell.angle_alpha   90.00
_cell.angle_beta   90.00
_cell.angle_gamma   90.00
#
_symmetry.space_group_name_H-M   'P 1'
#
loop_
_entity.id
_entity.type
_entity.pdbx_description
1 polymer ?
#
loop_
_entity_poly.entity_id
_entity_poly.type
_entity_poly.pdbx_seq_one_letter_code
_entity_poly.pdbx_strand_id
1 'polypeptide(L)'
;MESLKLRENFYWTGIVDDQLRVFDIIMYTEFGTTYNSYVMKAGDKTILFETAKAKFFDEYLEKLKEITDISTIDYLVVNHTEPDHAGSVEKLLELNPGLKIVATGCAISFLKEIVNGEFTAIPVKDNQEMKIGDKTLKFLVVPNLHWPDTMYTYIEEEQILVTCDSFGSHYGFHDILVSKVTDREGYMRATKYYFDNIIGPFKPYMKKALDRVRNLDISMICTGHGPVLDTNIDFMLDTYEEWCTVVNPNPRKTVIIPYVSAYGYTKQLAETIARGIEESGDIDVRCYDMVEADRGKVLEELGFADGILFGSPTIVGEALKPIWDLTTSIFAGTHGGKLAGAFGSYGWSGEAVPHLIERLKQLRMRVIDQGFRVKFKPGEENLMDAYEYGYNFGCVLQNKENVKQAKGSRTLVKCLVCGEIFDSSLEICPVCGVGKENFVPVDVEENNYHNDTRNFYVILGGGAAGYSAAAAIRERDKTGSVVMISNEPYLPYNRPMLTKSLMADLTEEQIAMQSKEWYEEQNIHLILGKEVTGLDTEQKEVLLEDGTKLAYTKLIYALGSECFIPPIPGHEQEGVVAVRRLADTRKIENMLPKVKHVVVIGGGVLGLEAAWEMKKAGCSVTVLELAPQLMGRQLDEAAGEMLKLISESRGISIHTGVQIAELEGNGNVTGVKLGDGTSLPAELVLVSCGVRANTQLAHAAGLEIDRAVVVNEKMETSVPDIYACGDCAQFKGVNYAIWPQAVEQGKVAGAAACGDEAVYETVPAALSFHGMKTALFAAGDNGKNPNLIYRTAEFKDLGRKHYQKYYFLNNRLCGVILIGDVSRMAEMTQALENHALYQEIVK
;
A
#
# COMPACT_ATOMS: atom_id res chain seq x y z
N MET A 1 -25.39 31.58 32.35
CA MET A 1 -24.26 32.21 33.07
C MET A 1 -23.90 33.46 32.29
N GLU A 2 -23.72 34.62 32.97
CA GLU A 2 -23.34 35.85 32.32
C GLU A 2 -21.87 35.82 31.86
N SER A 3 -21.50 36.70 30.91
CA SER A 3 -20.12 36.91 30.49
C SER A 3 -19.27 37.42 31.66
N LEU A 4 -18.01 36.93 31.78
CA LEU A 4 -17.13 37.29 32.89
C LEU A 4 -16.05 38.27 32.44
N LYS A 5 -15.95 39.44 33.10
CA LYS A 5 -14.87 40.38 32.87
C LYS A 5 -13.57 39.91 33.52
N LEU A 6 -12.53 39.58 32.70
CA LEU A 6 -11.21 39.15 33.16
C LEU A 6 -10.22 40.30 33.37
N ARG A 7 -10.27 41.32 32.49
CA ARG A 7 -9.49 42.59 32.55
C ARG A 7 -10.35 43.72 32.06
N GLU A 8 -9.86 44.93 32.05
CA GLU A 8 -10.69 46.14 31.72
C GLU A 8 -11.37 46.04 30.37
N ASN A 9 -10.73 45.50 29.37
CA ASN A 9 -11.24 45.33 27.98
C ASN A 9 -11.21 43.89 27.49
N PHE A 10 -11.17 42.94 28.41
CA PHE A 10 -11.03 41.52 28.07
C PHE A 10 -12.03 40.67 28.86
N TYR A 11 -12.83 39.89 28.15
CA TYR A 11 -14.00 39.19 28.69
C TYR A 11 -13.94 37.69 28.28
N TRP A 12 -14.34 36.81 29.20
CA TRP A 12 -14.65 35.43 28.90
C TRP A 12 -16.12 35.28 28.47
N THR A 13 -16.36 34.59 27.37
CA THR A 13 -17.68 34.36 26.78
C THR A 13 -18.00 32.89 26.51
N GLY A 14 -17.18 31.99 27.03
CA GLY A 14 -17.29 30.56 26.81
C GLY A 14 -18.49 29.90 27.48
N ILE A 15 -18.55 28.59 27.42
CA ILE A 15 -19.62 27.76 27.98
C ILE A 15 -19.04 26.84 29.07
N VAL A 16 -19.78 26.61 30.14
CA VAL A 16 -19.49 25.61 31.17
C VAL A 16 -20.46 24.42 30.97
N ASP A 17 -19.93 23.25 30.72
CA ASP A 17 -20.65 21.96 30.64
C ASP A 17 -20.20 21.06 31.81
N ASP A 18 -20.66 21.39 33.02
CA ASP A 18 -20.30 20.66 34.26
C ASP A 18 -20.98 19.30 34.39
N GLN A 19 -21.96 19.01 33.52
CA GLN A 19 -22.66 17.72 33.47
C GLN A 19 -22.03 16.74 32.47
N LEU A 20 -21.07 17.17 31.68
CA LEU A 20 -20.38 16.27 30.75
C LEU A 20 -19.62 15.17 31.50
N ARG A 21 -19.81 13.91 31.14
CA ARG A 21 -19.10 12.77 31.75
C ARG A 21 -18.18 12.02 30.78
N VAL A 22 -18.37 12.22 29.48
CA VAL A 22 -17.50 11.65 28.47
C VAL A 22 -17.24 12.71 27.41
N PHE A 23 -16.01 13.14 27.28
CA PHE A 23 -15.54 14.06 26.23
C PHE A 23 -15.04 13.24 25.04
N ASP A 24 -15.44 13.65 23.84
CA ASP A 24 -15.07 13.02 22.55
C ASP A 24 -15.17 11.49 22.53
N ILE A 25 -16.19 10.95 23.23
CA ILE A 25 -16.56 9.52 23.28
C ILE A 25 -15.53 8.65 24.04
N ILE A 26 -14.33 9.14 24.34
CA ILE A 26 -13.23 8.31 24.89
C ILE A 26 -12.66 8.78 26.23
N MET A 27 -12.81 10.07 26.59
CA MET A 27 -12.23 10.61 27.82
C MET A 27 -13.30 10.82 28.88
N TYR A 28 -13.15 10.20 30.04
CA TYR A 28 -14.03 10.40 31.19
C TYR A 28 -13.74 11.76 31.86
N THR A 29 -14.77 12.57 32.10
CA THR A 29 -14.65 13.87 32.74
C THR A 29 -15.35 13.88 34.10
N GLU A 30 -14.58 13.77 35.16
CA GLU A 30 -15.11 13.75 36.57
C GLU A 30 -15.84 15.05 36.89
N PHE A 31 -15.32 16.17 36.40
CA PHE A 31 -15.79 17.53 36.72
C PHE A 31 -16.48 18.25 35.55
N GLY A 32 -16.76 17.55 34.44
CA GLY A 32 -17.22 18.21 33.21
C GLY A 32 -16.11 18.99 32.51
N THR A 33 -16.47 19.98 31.69
CA THR A 33 -15.52 20.80 30.94
C THR A 33 -16.02 22.22 30.76
N THR A 34 -15.20 23.08 30.13
CA THR A 34 -15.62 24.36 29.56
C THR A 34 -15.23 24.39 28.06
N TYR A 35 -15.87 25.23 27.27
CA TYR A 35 -15.48 25.60 25.93
C TYR A 35 -15.21 27.11 25.94
N ASN A 36 -13.94 27.47 26.06
CA ASN A 36 -13.54 28.83 26.34
C ASN A 36 -13.45 29.67 25.05
N SER A 37 -13.99 30.87 25.12
CA SER A 37 -13.86 31.91 24.08
C SER A 37 -13.71 33.26 24.77
N TYR A 38 -13.01 34.20 24.13
CA TYR A 38 -12.67 35.47 24.76
C TYR A 38 -12.92 36.63 23.80
N VAL A 39 -13.42 37.75 24.33
CA VAL A 39 -13.60 38.99 23.57
C VAL A 39 -12.68 40.09 24.12
N MET A 40 -11.94 40.73 23.22
CA MET A 40 -11.12 41.90 23.53
C MET A 40 -11.63 43.14 22.80
N LYS A 41 -11.74 44.26 23.53
CA LYS A 41 -11.90 45.60 22.97
C LYS A 41 -10.51 46.24 22.81
N ALA A 42 -10.06 46.41 21.57
CA ALA A 42 -8.75 46.96 21.21
C ALA A 42 -8.95 48.35 20.53
N GLY A 43 -9.08 49.39 21.32
CA GLY A 43 -9.42 50.72 20.82
C GLY A 43 -10.80 50.73 20.16
N ASP A 44 -10.88 51.02 18.86
CA ASP A 44 -12.11 50.98 18.05
C ASP A 44 -12.40 49.59 17.45
N LYS A 45 -11.57 48.56 17.72
CA LYS A 45 -11.67 47.20 17.19
C LYS A 45 -12.14 46.20 18.22
N THR A 46 -12.89 45.19 17.76
CA THR A 46 -13.29 44.05 18.57
C THR A 46 -12.67 42.77 18.03
N ILE A 47 -11.96 42.05 18.89
CA ILE A 47 -11.28 40.81 18.57
C ILE A 47 -11.95 39.67 19.38
N LEU A 48 -12.32 38.61 18.67
CA LEU A 48 -12.77 37.37 19.27
C LEU A 48 -11.66 36.35 19.21
N PHE A 49 -11.42 35.58 20.27
CA PHE A 49 -10.48 34.47 20.32
C PHE A 49 -11.26 33.19 20.60
N GLU A 50 -11.06 32.18 19.73
CA GLU A 50 -11.78 30.91 19.73
C GLU A 50 -13.30 31.06 19.66
N THR A 51 -14.01 29.97 19.49
CA THR A 51 -15.46 29.90 19.59
C THR A 51 -15.89 28.76 20.53
N ALA A 52 -17.13 28.71 20.94
CA ALA A 52 -17.67 27.58 21.67
C ALA A 52 -18.17 26.48 20.71
N LYS A 53 -18.27 25.25 21.23
CA LYS A 53 -18.81 24.10 20.50
C LYS A 53 -20.17 24.40 19.88
N ALA A 54 -20.38 24.02 18.61
CA ALA A 54 -21.60 24.36 17.84
C ALA A 54 -22.91 23.96 18.52
N LYS A 55 -22.91 22.90 19.35
CA LYS A 55 -24.06 22.47 20.18
C LYS A 55 -24.59 23.58 21.08
N PHE A 56 -23.73 24.47 21.53
CA PHE A 56 -24.07 25.55 22.47
C PHE A 56 -24.17 26.94 21.82
N PHE A 57 -24.26 26.99 20.49
CA PHE A 57 -24.19 28.26 19.75
C PHE A 57 -25.19 29.31 20.25
N ASP A 58 -26.43 28.94 20.53
CA ASP A 58 -27.46 29.90 20.94
C ASP A 58 -27.13 30.53 22.30
N GLU A 59 -26.68 29.77 23.27
CA GLU A 59 -26.22 30.27 24.56
C GLU A 59 -24.95 31.13 24.42
N TYR A 60 -24.02 30.70 23.61
CA TYR A 60 -22.80 31.40 23.28
C TYR A 60 -23.08 32.75 22.62
N LEU A 61 -24.01 32.79 21.66
CA LEU A 61 -24.45 34.01 20.98
C LEU A 61 -25.03 35.03 21.94
N GLU A 62 -25.85 34.63 22.89
CA GLU A 62 -26.42 35.51 23.90
C GLU A 62 -25.33 36.15 24.79
N LYS A 63 -24.32 35.37 25.20
CA LYS A 63 -23.17 35.91 25.96
C LYS A 63 -22.35 36.90 25.16
N LEU A 64 -22.12 36.63 23.85
CA LEU A 64 -21.43 37.58 22.98
C LEU A 64 -22.19 38.91 22.88
N LYS A 65 -23.51 38.86 22.77
CA LYS A 65 -24.39 40.07 22.70
C LYS A 65 -24.36 40.92 23.97
N GLU A 66 -24.06 40.36 25.12
CA GLU A 66 -23.88 41.15 26.37
C GLU A 66 -22.68 42.11 26.28
N ILE A 67 -21.66 41.77 25.45
CA ILE A 67 -20.41 42.51 25.36
C ILE A 67 -20.35 43.36 24.09
N THR A 68 -20.87 42.84 22.97
CA THR A 68 -20.73 43.49 21.67
C THR A 68 -21.82 43.06 20.70
N ASP A 69 -22.17 43.96 19.75
CA ASP A 69 -22.95 43.55 18.58
C ASP A 69 -22.10 42.65 17.70
N ILE A 70 -22.63 41.51 17.32
CA ILE A 70 -21.92 40.47 16.50
C ILE A 70 -21.42 41.07 15.17
N SER A 71 -22.21 41.97 14.58
CA SER A 71 -21.87 42.65 13.34
C SER A 71 -20.66 43.58 13.45
N THR A 72 -20.25 43.93 14.69
CA THR A 72 -19.11 44.82 14.97
C THR A 72 -17.83 44.09 15.36
N ILE A 73 -17.84 42.75 15.36
CA ILE A 73 -16.63 41.99 15.59
C ILE A 73 -15.76 42.06 14.32
N ASP A 74 -14.57 42.68 14.44
CA ASP A 74 -13.69 42.89 13.30
C ASP A 74 -12.86 41.65 12.96
N TYR A 75 -12.41 40.94 13.99
CA TYR A 75 -11.47 39.79 13.85
C TYR A 75 -11.89 38.64 14.74
N LEU A 76 -11.70 37.42 14.21
CA LEU A 76 -11.72 36.17 14.96
C LEU A 76 -10.34 35.54 14.84
N VAL A 77 -9.65 35.35 15.95
CA VAL A 77 -8.40 34.62 16.03
C VAL A 77 -8.71 33.18 16.38
N VAL A 78 -8.32 32.24 15.49
CA VAL A 78 -8.48 30.78 15.67
C VAL A 78 -7.10 30.18 15.88
N ASN A 79 -6.81 29.81 17.13
CA ASN A 79 -5.53 29.17 17.49
C ASN A 79 -5.51 27.69 17.17
N HIS A 80 -6.70 27.06 17.10
CA HIS A 80 -6.90 25.65 16.85
C HIS A 80 -8.27 25.39 16.19
N THR A 81 -8.34 24.46 15.24
CA THR A 81 -9.55 24.24 14.44
C THR A 81 -10.35 23.01 14.81
N GLU A 82 -10.06 22.35 15.93
CA GLU A 82 -10.93 21.27 16.42
C GLU A 82 -12.37 21.77 16.56
N PRO A 83 -13.40 20.98 16.16
CA PRO A 83 -14.78 21.47 16.07
C PRO A 83 -15.40 21.97 17.38
N ASP A 84 -14.83 21.68 18.52
CA ASP A 84 -15.29 22.24 19.80
C ASP A 84 -14.76 23.66 20.07
N HIS A 85 -13.72 24.10 19.30
CA HIS A 85 -13.21 25.48 19.29
C HIS A 85 -13.62 26.24 18.04
N ALA A 86 -13.81 25.56 16.90
CA ALA A 86 -14.09 26.17 15.61
C ALA A 86 -15.52 25.93 15.08
N GLY A 87 -16.29 25.06 15.71
CA GLY A 87 -17.59 24.62 15.19
C GLY A 87 -18.66 25.70 15.12
N SER A 88 -18.50 26.84 15.81
CA SER A 88 -19.40 27.97 15.73
C SER A 88 -19.00 29.02 14.69
N VAL A 89 -17.87 28.84 13.99
CA VAL A 89 -17.33 29.81 13.03
C VAL A 89 -18.30 30.05 11.86
N GLU A 90 -18.86 28.99 11.29
CA GLU A 90 -19.82 29.05 10.17
C GLU A 90 -21.00 29.98 10.52
N LYS A 91 -21.64 29.75 11.66
CA LYS A 91 -22.79 30.54 12.11
C LYS A 91 -22.42 31.99 12.43
N LEU A 92 -21.22 32.25 12.95
CA LEU A 92 -20.75 33.61 13.16
C LEU A 92 -20.53 34.34 11.83
N LEU A 93 -20.02 33.68 10.81
CA LEU A 93 -19.87 34.24 9.46
C LEU A 93 -21.22 34.53 8.78
N GLU A 94 -22.24 33.69 9.02
CA GLU A 94 -23.61 33.96 8.57
C GLU A 94 -24.16 35.26 9.18
N LEU A 95 -23.88 35.49 10.48
CA LEU A 95 -24.33 36.70 11.20
C LEU A 95 -23.45 37.92 10.92
N ASN A 96 -22.18 37.71 10.62
CA ASN A 96 -21.22 38.77 10.30
C ASN A 96 -20.33 38.36 9.10
N PRO A 97 -20.80 38.52 7.86
CA PRO A 97 -20.01 38.24 6.66
C PRO A 97 -18.73 39.08 6.50
N GLY A 98 -18.61 40.17 7.27
CA GLY A 98 -17.42 41.03 7.30
C GLY A 98 -16.33 40.59 8.26
N LEU A 99 -16.57 39.55 9.06
CA LEU A 99 -15.64 39.00 10.03
C LEU A 99 -14.35 38.48 9.34
N LYS A 100 -13.19 38.89 9.83
CA LYS A 100 -11.90 38.48 9.31
C LYS A 100 -11.29 37.41 10.22
N ILE A 101 -11.01 36.27 9.67
CA ILE A 101 -10.41 35.16 10.42
C ILE A 101 -8.88 35.24 10.37
N VAL A 102 -8.25 35.29 11.54
CA VAL A 102 -6.79 35.32 11.72
C VAL A 102 -6.35 33.95 12.21
N ALA A 103 -5.57 33.22 11.42
CA ALA A 103 -5.16 31.84 11.75
C ALA A 103 -3.91 31.44 10.96
N THR A 104 -3.30 30.29 11.29
CA THR A 104 -2.22 29.71 10.49
C THR A 104 -2.71 29.30 9.09
N GLY A 105 -1.81 29.19 8.13
CA GLY A 105 -2.18 28.70 6.79
C GLY A 105 -2.81 27.29 6.83
N CYS A 106 -2.37 26.44 7.76
CA CYS A 106 -2.93 25.10 8.01
C CYS A 106 -4.37 25.21 8.53
N ALA A 107 -4.60 26.03 9.57
CA ALA A 107 -5.92 26.26 10.13
C ALA A 107 -6.91 26.84 9.11
N ILE A 108 -6.47 27.76 8.25
CA ILE A 108 -7.31 28.31 7.17
C ILE A 108 -7.74 27.21 6.19
N SER A 109 -6.84 26.28 5.88
CA SER A 109 -7.19 25.14 5.03
C SER A 109 -8.26 24.26 5.67
N PHE A 110 -8.14 23.97 6.96
CA PHE A 110 -9.13 23.17 7.70
C PHE A 110 -10.48 23.94 7.85
N LEU A 111 -10.42 25.23 8.14
CA LEU A 111 -11.64 26.05 8.25
C LEU A 111 -12.45 26.09 6.95
N LYS A 112 -11.82 26.02 5.78
CA LYS A 112 -12.55 25.93 4.50
C LYS A 112 -13.41 24.67 4.43
N GLU A 113 -12.92 23.55 4.95
CA GLU A 113 -13.65 22.28 5.00
C GLU A 113 -14.71 22.26 6.13
N ILE A 114 -14.51 23.03 7.21
CA ILE A 114 -15.46 23.16 8.32
C ILE A 114 -16.62 24.09 7.93
N VAL A 115 -16.31 25.25 7.35
CA VAL A 115 -17.30 26.29 6.99
C VAL A 115 -18.01 25.97 5.68
N ASN A 116 -17.35 25.24 4.74
CA ASN A 116 -17.85 24.94 3.40
C ASN A 116 -18.37 26.20 2.64
N GLY A 117 -17.74 27.33 2.89
CA GLY A 117 -18.12 28.63 2.33
C GLY A 117 -16.93 29.59 2.20
N GLU A 118 -17.16 30.72 1.54
CA GLU A 118 -16.14 31.76 1.37
C GLU A 118 -16.07 32.67 2.60
N PHE A 119 -14.87 32.97 3.06
CA PHE A 119 -14.63 33.94 4.15
C PHE A 119 -13.32 34.70 3.95
N THR A 120 -13.19 35.84 4.60
CA THR A 120 -11.97 36.67 4.57
C THR A 120 -10.97 36.10 5.61
N ALA A 121 -9.84 35.57 5.16
CA ALA A 121 -8.80 35.04 6.02
C ALA A 121 -7.51 35.86 5.96
N ILE A 122 -6.87 36.02 7.11
CA ILE A 122 -5.55 36.63 7.29
C ILE A 122 -4.59 35.54 7.78
N PRO A 123 -3.76 34.95 6.89
CA PRO A 123 -2.80 33.95 7.29
C PRO A 123 -1.66 34.58 8.08
N VAL A 124 -1.31 33.97 9.21
CA VAL A 124 -0.20 34.41 10.05
C VAL A 124 0.93 33.35 10.05
N LYS A 125 2.14 33.83 10.31
CA LYS A 125 3.36 33.03 10.39
C LYS A 125 3.94 33.02 11.80
N ASP A 126 4.85 32.13 12.03
CA ASP A 126 5.55 32.03 13.30
C ASP A 126 6.29 33.32 13.62
N ASN A 127 6.17 33.78 14.89
CA ASN A 127 6.71 35.04 15.43
C ASN A 127 6.24 36.30 14.67
N GLN A 128 5.18 36.21 13.87
CA GLN A 128 4.58 37.40 13.24
C GLN A 128 3.85 38.24 14.30
N GLU A 129 4.00 39.55 14.21
CA GLU A 129 3.25 40.53 15.01
C GLU A 129 2.19 41.21 14.12
N MET A 130 1.02 41.43 14.69
CA MET A 130 -0.08 42.16 14.04
C MET A 130 -0.68 43.16 15.01
N LYS A 131 -0.65 44.44 14.61
CA LYS A 131 -1.28 45.51 15.41
C LYS A 131 -2.76 45.62 15.03
N ILE A 132 -3.64 45.50 16.03
CA ILE A 132 -5.09 45.68 15.88
C ILE A 132 -5.55 46.69 16.91
N GLY A 133 -6.03 47.86 16.45
CA GLY A 133 -6.36 48.95 17.34
C GLY A 133 -5.15 49.40 18.16
N ASP A 134 -5.28 49.35 19.47
CA ASP A 134 -4.22 49.68 20.44
C ASP A 134 -3.46 48.44 20.98
N LYS A 135 -3.69 47.26 20.43
CA LYS A 135 -3.09 46.01 20.88
C LYS A 135 -2.15 45.39 19.82
N THR A 136 -1.08 44.75 20.29
CA THR A 136 -0.12 44.00 19.50
C THR A 136 -0.29 42.50 19.79
N LEU A 137 -0.66 41.75 18.76
CA LEU A 137 -0.80 40.28 18.81
C LEU A 137 0.43 39.66 18.21
N LYS A 138 1.11 38.81 18.97
CA LYS A 138 2.25 38.02 18.51
C LYS A 138 1.85 36.56 18.41
N PHE A 139 2.06 35.94 17.23
CA PHE A 139 1.65 34.58 16.96
C PHE A 139 2.83 33.62 17.11
N LEU A 140 2.67 32.60 17.94
CA LEU A 140 3.65 31.53 18.15
C LEU A 140 3.08 30.25 17.55
N VAL A 141 3.56 29.85 16.38
CA VAL A 141 3.10 28.58 15.75
C VAL A 141 3.72 27.40 16.50
N VAL A 142 2.88 26.54 17.05
CA VAL A 142 3.25 25.39 17.89
C VAL A 142 2.57 24.11 17.35
N PRO A 143 2.97 23.63 16.16
CA PRO A 143 2.29 22.54 15.50
C PRO A 143 2.39 21.26 16.32
N ASN A 144 1.34 20.43 16.24
CA ASN A 144 1.19 19.18 17.00
C ASN A 144 1.01 19.39 18.51
N LEU A 145 0.37 20.50 18.91
CA LEU A 145 -0.15 20.71 20.25
C LEU A 145 -1.67 20.97 20.24
N HIS A 146 -2.57 19.97 19.99
CA HIS A 146 -2.25 18.56 19.65
C HIS A 146 -2.49 18.28 18.16
N TRP A 147 -2.92 19.29 17.38
CA TRP A 147 -3.12 19.26 15.93
C TRP A 147 -2.02 20.05 15.18
N PRO A 148 -1.86 19.82 13.87
CA PRO A 148 -0.78 20.45 13.10
C PRO A 148 -0.98 21.96 12.86
N ASP A 149 -2.18 22.47 13.04
CA ASP A 149 -2.60 23.86 12.81
C ASP A 149 -2.39 24.79 14.01
N THR A 150 -2.10 24.25 15.19
CA THR A 150 -2.10 24.96 16.47
C THR A 150 -1.08 26.10 16.54
N MET A 151 -1.52 27.23 17.06
CA MET A 151 -0.70 28.37 17.45
C MET A 151 -1.11 28.91 18.81
N TYR A 152 -0.25 29.69 19.45
CA TYR A 152 -0.60 30.54 20.59
C TYR A 152 -0.63 31.98 20.14
N THR A 153 -1.49 32.79 20.75
CA THR A 153 -1.54 34.21 20.54
C THR A 153 -1.18 34.95 21.83
N TYR A 154 -0.08 35.69 21.79
CA TYR A 154 0.35 36.55 22.91
C TYR A 154 -0.04 37.99 22.65
N ILE A 155 -0.72 38.59 23.62
CA ILE A 155 -1.17 39.98 23.61
C ILE A 155 -0.21 40.80 24.48
N GLU A 156 0.68 41.57 23.84
CA GLU A 156 1.85 42.16 24.51
C GLU A 156 1.44 43.15 25.62
N GLU A 157 0.53 44.11 25.34
CA GLU A 157 0.17 45.15 26.26
C GLU A 157 -0.57 44.62 27.52
N GLU A 158 -1.20 43.48 27.41
CA GLU A 158 -1.96 42.86 28.49
C GLU A 158 -1.20 41.70 29.16
N GLN A 159 -0.09 41.26 28.55
CA GLN A 159 0.69 40.07 29.02
C GLN A 159 -0.16 38.81 29.11
N ILE A 160 -1.11 38.67 28.13
CA ILE A 160 -2.04 37.54 28.06
C ILE A 160 -1.59 36.57 26.97
N LEU A 161 -1.53 35.29 27.30
CA LEU A 161 -1.28 34.22 26.35
C LEU A 161 -2.54 33.40 26.14
N VAL A 162 -3.04 33.31 24.92
CA VAL A 162 -4.16 32.44 24.52
C VAL A 162 -3.57 31.19 23.90
N THR A 163 -3.80 30.02 24.52
CA THR A 163 -3.08 28.76 24.20
C THR A 163 -3.97 27.68 23.62
N CYS A 164 -5.29 27.91 23.55
CA CYS A 164 -6.24 26.86 23.28
C CYS A 164 -6.02 25.65 24.21
N ASP A 165 -5.82 24.46 23.74
CA ASP A 165 -5.77 23.21 24.52
C ASP A 165 -4.58 23.08 25.47
N SER A 166 -3.47 23.72 25.17
CA SER A 166 -2.32 23.66 26.08
C SER A 166 -2.64 24.33 27.42
N PHE A 167 -2.21 23.71 28.49
CA PHE A 167 -2.49 24.11 29.87
C PHE A 167 -3.96 23.97 30.30
N GLY A 168 -4.81 23.36 29.46
CA GLY A 168 -6.22 23.14 29.73
C GLY A 168 -6.50 22.03 30.75
N SER A 169 -7.76 21.92 31.12
CA SER A 169 -8.28 20.84 31.99
C SER A 169 -9.77 20.59 31.73
N HIS A 170 -10.20 19.33 31.89
CA HIS A 170 -11.64 19.04 31.95
C HIS A 170 -12.13 19.26 33.38
N TYR A 171 -12.28 20.56 33.70
CA TYR A 171 -12.76 21.01 35.01
C TYR A 171 -13.80 22.12 34.81
N GLY A 172 -15.05 21.74 34.79
CA GLY A 172 -16.21 22.62 34.64
C GLY A 172 -16.41 23.48 35.90
N PHE A 173 -15.89 24.71 35.88
CA PHE A 173 -15.89 25.61 37.01
C PHE A 173 -16.49 26.96 36.64
N HIS A 174 -17.51 27.40 37.36
CA HIS A 174 -18.30 28.56 37.02
C HIS A 174 -17.62 29.91 37.22
N ASP A 175 -16.69 30.01 38.18
CA ASP A 175 -15.93 31.25 38.42
C ASP A 175 -14.75 31.42 37.42
N ILE A 176 -14.48 30.42 36.61
CA ILE A 176 -13.53 30.43 35.47
C ILE A 176 -12.05 30.71 35.81
N LEU A 177 -11.72 31.25 37.00
CA LEU A 177 -10.36 31.63 37.39
C LEU A 177 -9.73 30.57 38.31
N VAL A 178 -8.48 30.21 38.05
CA VAL A 178 -7.72 29.28 38.92
C VAL A 178 -7.57 29.81 40.32
N SER A 179 -7.46 31.15 40.48
CA SER A 179 -7.43 31.78 41.81
C SER A 179 -8.68 31.55 42.66
N LYS A 180 -9.78 31.14 42.02
CA LYS A 180 -11.08 30.88 42.70
C LYS A 180 -11.29 29.39 42.96
N VAL A 181 -10.47 28.51 42.41
CA VAL A 181 -10.60 27.06 42.62
C VAL A 181 -10.27 26.70 44.05
N THR A 182 -11.26 26.12 44.74
CA THR A 182 -11.13 25.65 46.13
C THR A 182 -10.69 24.19 46.24
N ASP A 183 -11.17 23.31 45.33
CA ASP A 183 -10.73 21.93 45.23
C ASP A 183 -9.49 21.83 44.29
N ARG A 184 -8.35 22.17 44.89
CA ARG A 184 -7.07 22.16 44.13
C ARG A 184 -6.59 20.77 43.77
N GLU A 185 -6.89 19.76 44.56
CA GLU A 185 -6.52 18.37 44.31
C GLU A 185 -7.33 17.84 43.11
N GLY A 186 -8.65 18.05 43.11
CA GLY A 186 -9.51 17.67 41.98
C GLY A 186 -9.11 18.39 40.69
N TYR A 187 -8.82 19.69 40.75
CA TYR A 187 -8.33 20.46 39.61
C TYR A 187 -7.01 19.88 39.06
N MET A 188 -6.01 19.65 39.90
CA MET A 188 -4.73 19.11 39.46
C MET A 188 -4.88 17.67 38.94
N ARG A 189 -5.76 16.86 39.49
CA ARG A 189 -6.07 15.53 38.99
C ARG A 189 -6.72 15.60 37.60
N ALA A 190 -7.66 16.50 37.40
CA ALA A 190 -8.29 16.74 36.09
C ALA A 190 -7.27 17.28 35.07
N THR A 191 -6.39 18.22 35.49
CA THR A 191 -5.33 18.77 34.63
C THR A 191 -4.32 17.71 34.22
N LYS A 192 -3.91 16.83 35.15
CA LYS A 192 -2.99 15.73 34.85
C LYS A 192 -3.62 14.73 33.89
N TYR A 193 -4.89 14.37 34.12
CA TYR A 193 -5.62 13.46 33.25
C TYR A 193 -5.77 14.06 31.83
N TYR A 194 -6.10 15.35 31.74
CA TYR A 194 -6.15 16.07 30.48
C TYR A 194 -4.79 16.07 29.77
N PHE A 195 -3.73 16.42 30.50
CA PHE A 195 -2.37 16.39 29.97
C PHE A 195 -2.02 15.00 29.40
N ASP A 196 -2.26 13.94 30.16
CA ASP A 196 -1.87 12.58 29.77
C ASP A 196 -2.57 12.10 28.46
N ASN A 197 -3.82 12.54 28.24
CA ASN A 197 -4.60 12.10 27.10
C ASN A 197 -4.48 13.02 25.88
N ILE A 198 -4.34 14.33 26.06
CA ILE A 198 -4.32 15.34 24.98
C ILE A 198 -2.88 15.73 24.61
N ILE A 199 -2.07 16.10 25.60
CA ILE A 199 -0.71 16.63 25.40
C ILE A 199 0.35 15.54 25.53
N GLY A 200 0.11 14.54 26.35
CA GLY A 200 1.06 13.46 26.66
C GLY A 200 1.65 12.74 25.43
N PRO A 201 0.89 12.46 24.38
CA PRO A 201 1.41 11.93 23.13
C PRO A 201 2.39 12.88 22.41
N PHE A 202 2.34 14.16 22.74
CA PHE A 202 3.06 15.24 22.07
C PHE A 202 4.13 15.93 22.93
N LYS A 203 4.60 15.30 24.01
CA LYS A 203 5.60 15.82 24.96
C LYS A 203 6.82 16.52 24.30
N PRO A 204 7.42 16.02 23.22
CA PRO A 204 8.55 16.72 22.58
C PRO A 204 8.18 18.08 21.97
N TYR A 205 6.94 18.21 21.51
CA TYR A 205 6.41 19.48 20.97
C TYR A 205 6.07 20.44 22.09
N MET A 206 5.47 19.94 23.19
CA MET A 206 5.16 20.73 24.37
C MET A 206 6.43 21.29 25.01
N LYS A 207 7.49 20.52 25.11
CA LYS A 207 8.79 20.99 25.62
C LYS A 207 9.34 22.18 24.82
N LYS A 208 9.28 22.09 23.49
CA LYS A 208 9.68 23.20 22.60
C LYS A 208 8.78 24.44 22.77
N ALA A 209 7.49 24.25 23.01
CA ALA A 209 6.58 25.36 23.28
C ALA A 209 6.87 26.01 24.64
N LEU A 210 7.16 25.23 25.68
CA LEU A 210 7.57 25.72 27.01
C LEU A 210 8.82 26.59 26.91
N ASP A 211 9.85 26.17 26.16
CA ASP A 211 11.07 26.96 25.95
C ASP A 211 10.77 28.35 25.35
N ARG A 212 9.72 28.46 24.53
CA ARG A 212 9.29 29.74 23.93
C ARG A 212 8.46 30.59 24.88
N VAL A 213 7.52 29.94 25.58
CA VAL A 213 6.60 30.59 26.52
C VAL A 213 7.33 31.20 27.70
N ARG A 214 8.37 30.52 28.22
CA ARG A 214 9.21 31.03 29.32
C ARG A 214 9.96 32.34 29.03
N ASN A 215 10.07 32.72 27.77
CA ASN A 215 10.70 33.98 27.35
C ASN A 215 9.69 35.15 27.27
N LEU A 216 8.41 34.92 27.63
CA LEU A 216 7.36 35.94 27.63
C LEU A 216 7.02 36.38 29.05
N ASP A 217 6.62 37.64 29.19
CA ASP A 217 6.10 38.17 30.44
C ASP A 217 4.60 37.89 30.47
N ILE A 218 4.17 36.86 31.23
CA ILE A 218 2.80 36.37 31.19
C ILE A 218 2.10 36.59 32.53
N SER A 219 1.03 37.37 32.53
CA SER A 219 0.17 37.59 33.70
C SER A 219 -1.08 36.72 33.70
N MET A 220 -1.44 36.10 32.55
CA MET A 220 -2.63 35.26 32.39
C MET A 220 -2.46 34.30 31.24
N ILE A 221 -2.86 33.02 31.41
CA ILE A 221 -2.99 32.06 30.32
C ILE A 221 -4.47 31.73 30.10
N CYS A 222 -4.95 31.99 28.90
CA CYS A 222 -6.31 31.72 28.44
C CYS A 222 -6.38 30.41 27.69
N THR A 223 -6.88 29.38 28.34
CA THR A 223 -6.96 28.01 27.84
C THR A 223 -8.24 27.75 27.01
N GLY A 224 -8.28 26.70 26.18
CA GLY A 224 -9.48 26.24 25.49
C GLY A 224 -10.49 25.57 26.41
N HIS A 225 -9.97 24.85 27.42
CA HIS A 225 -10.78 24.13 28.40
C HIS A 225 -10.34 24.38 29.84
N GLY A 226 -11.29 24.32 30.76
CA GLY A 226 -11.08 24.51 32.17
C GLY A 226 -10.85 25.97 32.60
N PRO A 227 -10.45 26.19 33.84
CA PRO A 227 -10.23 27.54 34.37
C PRO A 227 -9.03 28.27 33.72
N VAL A 228 -9.16 29.55 33.54
CA VAL A 228 -8.10 30.48 33.10
C VAL A 228 -7.05 30.61 34.20
N LEU A 229 -5.78 30.48 33.86
CA LEU A 229 -4.67 30.63 34.77
C LEU A 229 -4.38 32.13 34.98
N ASP A 230 -4.88 32.68 36.08
CA ASP A 230 -4.64 34.05 36.52
C ASP A 230 -3.68 34.12 37.71
N THR A 231 -3.16 32.97 38.13
CA THR A 231 -2.19 32.82 39.23
C THR A 231 -1.39 31.51 39.02
N ASN A 232 -0.24 31.43 39.74
CA ASN A 232 0.62 30.23 39.76
C ASN A 232 1.08 29.79 38.34
N ILE A 233 1.29 30.71 37.42
CA ILE A 233 1.68 30.42 36.03
C ILE A 233 3.00 29.67 36.01
N ASP A 234 4.04 30.17 36.72
CA ASP A 234 5.36 29.48 36.77
C ASP A 234 5.24 28.06 37.32
N PHE A 235 4.42 27.86 38.36
CA PHE A 235 4.18 26.51 38.89
C PHE A 235 3.56 25.58 37.82
N MET A 236 2.64 26.06 37.00
CA MET A 236 2.04 25.28 35.93
C MET A 236 3.04 24.98 34.80
N LEU A 237 3.86 25.97 34.43
CA LEU A 237 4.93 25.78 33.47
C LEU A 237 5.95 24.73 33.95
N ASP A 238 6.35 24.79 35.22
CA ASP A 238 7.28 23.81 35.84
C ASP A 238 6.65 22.42 35.90
N THR A 239 5.37 22.33 36.24
CA THR A 239 4.60 21.08 36.27
C THR A 239 4.52 20.44 34.88
N TYR A 240 4.22 21.21 33.83
CA TYR A 240 4.20 20.71 32.45
C TYR A 240 5.60 20.28 31.99
N GLU A 241 6.66 20.99 32.38
CA GLU A 241 8.03 20.60 32.07
C GLU A 241 8.42 19.28 32.74
N GLU A 242 8.05 19.10 34.04
CA GLU A 242 8.21 17.84 34.74
C GLU A 242 7.47 16.70 34.03
N TRP A 243 6.20 16.91 33.68
CA TRP A 243 5.40 15.90 32.99
C TRP A 243 5.89 15.59 31.56
N CYS A 244 6.54 16.53 30.90
CA CYS A 244 7.18 16.34 29.62
C CYS A 244 8.53 15.63 29.73
N THR A 245 9.14 15.60 30.91
CA THR A 245 10.43 14.94 31.13
C THR A 245 10.24 13.44 31.21
N VAL A 246 10.58 12.76 30.12
CA VAL A 246 10.49 11.30 30.01
C VAL A 246 11.81 10.70 30.46
N VAL A 247 11.84 10.09 31.63
CA VAL A 247 12.99 9.28 32.10
C VAL A 247 12.63 7.82 31.85
N ASN A 248 13.38 7.14 30.95
CA ASN A 248 13.22 5.71 30.77
C ASN A 248 13.63 4.99 32.06
N PRO A 249 12.72 4.27 32.72
CA PRO A 249 13.01 3.54 33.96
C PRO A 249 13.86 2.29 33.73
N ASN A 250 14.00 1.84 32.48
CA ASN A 250 14.69 0.61 32.13
C ASN A 250 16.21 0.86 32.05
N PRO A 251 17.02 0.16 32.84
CA PRO A 251 18.48 0.34 32.83
C PRO A 251 19.15 -0.35 31.63
N ARG A 252 18.42 -1.27 30.95
CA ARG A 252 18.87 -2.04 29.79
C ARG A 252 17.83 -1.95 28.68
N LYS A 253 18.21 -2.37 27.48
CA LYS A 253 17.23 -2.57 26.39
C LYS A 253 16.13 -3.51 26.87
N THR A 254 14.89 -3.16 26.61
CA THR A 254 13.73 -3.89 27.11
C THR A 254 12.79 -4.29 25.98
N VAL A 255 12.37 -5.55 25.98
CA VAL A 255 11.34 -6.08 25.08
C VAL A 255 10.11 -6.46 25.88
N ILE A 256 8.96 -5.95 25.45
CA ILE A 256 7.66 -6.28 26.05
C ILE A 256 6.90 -7.24 25.12
N ILE A 257 6.44 -8.35 25.68
CA ILE A 257 5.69 -9.39 24.97
C ILE A 257 4.28 -9.53 25.56
N PRO A 258 3.32 -8.67 25.17
CA PRO A 258 1.94 -8.87 25.53
C PRO A 258 1.33 -9.99 24.68
N TYR A 259 0.71 -10.96 25.30
CA TYR A 259 0.08 -12.08 24.62
C TYR A 259 -1.26 -12.49 25.24
N VAL A 260 -2.06 -13.22 24.47
CA VAL A 260 -3.24 -13.95 24.93
C VAL A 260 -3.08 -15.42 24.52
N SER A 261 -3.47 -16.33 25.40
CA SER A 261 -3.39 -17.76 25.13
C SER A 261 -4.64 -18.49 25.58
N ALA A 262 -5.43 -19.04 24.63
CA ALA A 262 -6.65 -19.78 24.95
C ALA A 262 -6.38 -21.21 25.48
N TYR A 263 -5.37 -21.90 24.94
CA TYR A 263 -5.06 -23.29 25.23
C TYR A 263 -3.61 -23.52 25.70
N GLY A 264 -2.89 -22.47 26.07
CA GLY A 264 -1.49 -22.54 26.47
C GLY A 264 -0.48 -22.54 25.33
N TYR A 265 -0.91 -22.67 24.06
CA TYR A 265 0.00 -22.80 22.91
C TYR A 265 0.72 -21.48 22.62
N THR A 266 0.01 -20.38 22.53
CA THR A 266 0.61 -19.05 22.34
C THR A 266 1.48 -18.64 23.55
N LYS A 267 1.10 -19.02 24.77
CA LYS A 267 1.93 -18.81 25.97
C LYS A 267 3.28 -19.52 25.84
N GLN A 268 3.28 -20.80 25.44
CA GLN A 268 4.50 -21.57 25.25
C GLN A 268 5.41 -20.95 24.20
N LEU A 269 4.83 -20.39 23.12
CA LEU A 269 5.59 -19.62 22.12
C LEU A 269 6.17 -18.34 22.71
N ALA A 270 5.38 -17.57 23.48
CA ALA A 270 5.83 -16.33 24.13
C ALA A 270 7.05 -16.58 25.05
N GLU A 271 6.98 -17.59 25.90
CA GLU A 271 8.04 -17.96 26.83
C GLU A 271 9.31 -18.45 26.10
N THR A 272 9.14 -19.16 24.98
CA THR A 272 10.26 -19.65 24.18
C THR A 272 10.93 -18.53 23.38
N ILE A 273 10.15 -17.63 22.78
CA ILE A 273 10.64 -16.42 22.09
C ILE A 273 11.37 -15.52 23.08
N ALA A 274 10.82 -15.30 24.28
CA ALA A 274 11.44 -14.49 25.33
C ALA A 274 12.84 -15.02 25.68
N ARG A 275 12.98 -16.32 25.89
CA ARG A 275 14.26 -16.95 26.18
C ARG A 275 15.27 -16.76 25.05
N GLY A 276 14.83 -16.88 23.78
CA GLY A 276 15.67 -16.59 22.62
C GLY A 276 16.19 -15.15 22.61
N ILE A 277 15.33 -14.18 22.94
CA ILE A 277 15.71 -12.76 23.02
C ILE A 277 16.72 -12.54 24.14
N GLU A 278 16.49 -13.07 25.35
CA GLU A 278 17.37 -12.94 26.50
C GLU A 278 18.78 -13.51 26.21
N GLU A 279 18.85 -14.68 25.57
CA GLU A 279 20.11 -15.32 25.22
C GLU A 279 20.84 -14.64 24.04
N SER A 280 20.20 -13.75 23.29
CA SER A 280 20.84 -12.96 22.24
C SER A 280 21.80 -11.88 22.78
N GLY A 281 21.61 -11.46 24.05
CA GLY A 281 22.45 -10.45 24.72
C GLY A 281 21.80 -9.83 25.95
N ASP A 282 22.31 -8.67 26.36
CA ASP A 282 21.85 -7.96 27.57
C ASP A 282 20.51 -7.21 27.30
N ILE A 283 19.43 -7.97 27.25
CA ILE A 283 18.06 -7.49 27.04
C ILE A 283 17.17 -8.00 28.17
N ASP A 284 16.40 -7.11 28.75
CA ASP A 284 15.32 -7.44 29.70
C ASP A 284 14.04 -7.78 28.93
N VAL A 285 13.44 -8.93 29.18
CA VAL A 285 12.22 -9.37 28.50
C VAL A 285 11.09 -9.56 29.49
N ARG A 286 9.94 -8.95 29.24
CA ARG A 286 8.75 -9.05 30.09
C ARG A 286 7.57 -9.56 29.30
N CYS A 287 7.05 -10.72 29.71
CA CYS A 287 5.89 -11.36 29.12
C CYS A 287 4.64 -11.02 29.94
N TYR A 288 3.56 -10.60 29.28
CA TYR A 288 2.28 -10.27 29.92
C TYR A 288 1.14 -11.06 29.29
N ASP A 289 0.49 -11.91 30.09
CA ASP A 289 -0.79 -12.50 29.71
C ASP A 289 -1.89 -11.43 29.87
N MET A 290 -2.43 -10.97 28.77
CA MET A 290 -3.38 -9.85 28.74
C MET A 290 -4.78 -10.21 29.28
N VAL A 291 -5.01 -11.48 29.65
CA VAL A 291 -6.20 -11.89 30.38
C VAL A 291 -6.08 -11.51 31.88
N GLU A 292 -4.86 -11.53 32.42
CA GLU A 292 -4.59 -11.33 33.84
C GLU A 292 -3.88 -10.00 34.14
N ALA A 293 -3.10 -9.48 33.17
CA ALA A 293 -2.27 -8.31 33.39
C ALA A 293 -3.06 -6.99 33.40
N ASP A 294 -2.63 -6.06 34.25
CA ASP A 294 -3.14 -4.69 34.22
C ASP A 294 -2.77 -3.97 32.92
N ARG A 295 -3.79 -3.65 32.14
CA ARG A 295 -3.65 -3.03 30.83
C ARG A 295 -2.94 -1.66 30.88
N GLY A 296 -3.24 -0.85 31.91
CA GLY A 296 -2.65 0.48 32.07
C GLY A 296 -1.14 0.39 32.28
N LYS A 297 -0.71 -0.53 33.14
CA LYS A 297 0.71 -0.81 33.39
C LYS A 297 1.42 -1.28 32.12
N VAL A 298 0.80 -2.21 31.36
CA VAL A 298 1.40 -2.71 30.12
C VAL A 298 1.54 -1.59 29.08
N LEU A 299 0.53 -0.73 28.92
CA LEU A 299 0.60 0.42 28.02
C LEU A 299 1.73 1.40 28.41
N GLU A 300 1.92 1.65 29.71
CA GLU A 300 3.05 2.47 30.18
C GLU A 300 4.39 1.84 29.82
N GLU A 301 4.57 0.54 30.06
CA GLU A 301 5.81 -0.17 29.75
C GLU A 301 6.08 -0.26 28.22
N LEU A 302 5.03 -0.39 27.40
CA LEU A 302 5.16 -0.29 25.93
C LEU A 302 5.73 1.06 25.48
N GLY A 303 5.41 2.14 26.20
CA GLY A 303 5.99 3.47 25.98
C GLY A 303 7.52 3.50 26.12
N PHE A 304 8.07 2.73 27.04
CA PHE A 304 9.52 2.67 27.34
C PHE A 304 10.25 1.48 26.70
N ALA A 305 9.52 0.56 26.03
CA ALA A 305 10.12 -0.59 25.39
C ALA A 305 10.98 -0.18 24.17
N ASP A 306 12.08 -0.86 23.96
CA ASP A 306 12.89 -0.78 22.74
C ASP A 306 12.37 -1.70 21.65
N GLY A 307 11.74 -2.82 22.04
CA GLY A 307 11.10 -3.80 21.16
C GLY A 307 9.78 -4.31 21.70
N ILE A 308 8.84 -4.67 20.81
CA ILE A 308 7.50 -5.15 21.17
C ILE A 308 7.12 -6.34 20.31
N LEU A 309 6.66 -7.45 20.94
CA LEU A 309 6.15 -8.62 20.23
C LEU A 309 4.73 -8.96 20.70
N PHE A 310 3.74 -8.86 19.81
CA PHE A 310 2.35 -9.15 20.14
C PHE A 310 2.01 -10.63 19.87
N GLY A 311 1.48 -11.32 20.86
CA GLY A 311 1.10 -12.72 20.77
C GLY A 311 -0.41 -12.96 20.82
N SER A 312 -0.99 -13.61 19.79
CA SER A 312 -2.41 -13.99 19.79
C SER A 312 -2.67 -15.28 19.01
N PRO A 313 -3.53 -16.18 19.53
CA PRO A 313 -4.07 -17.22 18.67
C PRO A 313 -5.04 -16.61 17.66
N THR A 314 -5.26 -17.33 16.53
CA THR A 314 -6.32 -16.98 15.59
C THR A 314 -7.62 -17.65 16.02
N ILE A 315 -8.62 -16.86 16.36
CA ILE A 315 -9.99 -17.33 16.68
C ILE A 315 -10.98 -16.46 15.89
N VAL A 316 -11.90 -17.09 15.17
CA VAL A 316 -12.87 -16.41 14.29
C VAL A 316 -12.18 -15.53 13.21
N GLY A 317 -11.04 -16.02 12.69
CA GLY A 317 -10.27 -15.34 11.65
C GLY A 317 -9.49 -14.08 12.13
N GLU A 318 -9.38 -13.85 13.46
CA GLU A 318 -8.81 -12.62 14.03
C GLU A 318 -7.90 -12.88 15.23
N ALA A 319 -7.08 -11.87 15.53
CA ALA A 319 -6.42 -11.77 16.83
C ALA A 319 -7.47 -11.49 17.94
N LEU A 320 -7.20 -11.94 19.14
CA LEU A 320 -8.14 -11.75 20.26
C LEU A 320 -8.16 -10.29 20.74
N LYS A 321 -9.34 -9.87 21.16
CA LYS A 321 -9.65 -8.49 21.55
C LYS A 321 -8.62 -7.83 22.50
N PRO A 322 -8.09 -8.48 23.56
CA PRO A 322 -7.13 -7.82 24.45
C PRO A 322 -5.87 -7.34 23.72
N ILE A 323 -5.43 -8.04 22.67
CA ILE A 323 -4.29 -7.62 21.85
C ILE A 323 -4.69 -6.47 20.92
N TRP A 324 -5.88 -6.55 20.29
CA TRP A 324 -6.40 -5.43 19.49
C TRP A 324 -6.54 -4.16 20.33
N ASP A 325 -7.07 -4.25 21.54
CA ASP A 325 -7.24 -3.12 22.45
C ASP A 325 -5.88 -2.44 22.78
N LEU A 326 -4.79 -3.20 22.91
CA LEU A 326 -3.45 -2.63 23.07
C LEU A 326 -3.01 -1.90 21.79
N THR A 327 -3.12 -2.56 20.63
CA THR A 327 -2.65 -1.97 19.35
C THR A 327 -3.46 -0.75 18.92
N THR A 328 -4.71 -0.61 19.37
CA THR A 328 -5.53 0.59 19.14
C THR A 328 -5.28 1.71 20.16
N SER A 329 -4.63 1.38 21.31
CA SER A 329 -4.30 2.35 22.37
C SER A 329 -2.90 2.94 22.24
N ILE A 330 -2.07 2.45 21.31
CA ILE A 330 -0.74 2.99 21.04
C ILE A 330 -0.76 3.88 19.80
N PHE A 331 0.10 4.88 19.80
CA PHE A 331 0.12 5.95 18.79
C PHE A 331 1.43 5.99 18.01
N ALA A 332 1.35 6.20 16.69
CA ALA A 332 2.53 6.20 15.82
C ALA A 332 3.56 7.29 16.18
N GLY A 333 3.12 8.42 16.74
CA GLY A 333 4.00 9.51 17.16
C GLY A 333 4.92 9.16 18.33
N THR A 334 4.49 8.22 19.21
CA THR A 334 5.25 7.81 20.41
C THR A 334 5.88 6.43 20.29
N HIS A 335 5.32 5.55 19.47
CA HIS A 335 5.75 4.15 19.31
C HIS A 335 6.39 3.87 17.95
N GLY A 336 6.22 4.76 16.96
CA GLY A 336 6.83 4.62 15.65
C GLY A 336 8.36 4.49 15.73
N GLY A 337 8.93 3.69 14.82
CA GLY A 337 10.37 3.39 14.79
C GLY A 337 10.85 2.31 15.77
N LYS A 338 10.05 1.93 16.80
CA LYS A 338 10.37 0.80 17.68
C LYS A 338 10.37 -0.52 16.89
N LEU A 339 11.27 -1.44 17.25
CA LEU A 339 11.27 -2.77 16.67
C LEU A 339 10.01 -3.52 17.11
N ALA A 340 9.30 -4.12 16.15
CA ALA A 340 8.05 -4.83 16.47
C ALA A 340 7.87 -6.08 15.62
N GLY A 341 7.08 -7.02 16.16
CA GLY A 341 6.66 -8.23 15.48
C GLY A 341 5.41 -8.83 16.10
N ALA A 342 4.93 -9.91 15.51
CA ALA A 342 3.78 -10.64 16.00
C ALA A 342 3.99 -12.15 15.90
N PHE A 343 3.35 -12.91 16.81
CA PHE A 343 3.40 -14.36 16.78
C PHE A 343 2.08 -14.98 17.26
N GLY A 344 1.85 -16.26 16.93
CA GLY A 344 0.63 -16.90 17.41
C GLY A 344 0.44 -18.34 16.98
N SER A 345 -0.55 -18.99 17.59
CA SER A 345 -1.02 -20.33 17.22
C SER A 345 -2.35 -20.24 16.46
N TYR A 346 -2.63 -21.23 15.60
CA TYR A 346 -3.87 -21.25 14.82
C TYR A 346 -4.33 -22.68 14.50
N GLY A 347 -5.63 -22.86 14.17
CA GLY A 347 -6.20 -24.15 13.82
C GLY A 347 -6.16 -24.45 12.32
N TRP A 348 -6.98 -23.76 11.52
CA TRP A 348 -7.09 -24.00 10.07
C TRP A 348 -6.69 -22.80 9.20
N SER A 349 -6.80 -21.59 9.70
CA SER A 349 -6.36 -20.33 9.07
C SER A 349 -5.36 -19.64 9.99
N GLY A 350 -4.85 -18.51 9.76
CA GLY A 350 -3.79 -17.94 10.62
C GLY A 350 -3.69 -16.44 10.47
N GLU A 351 -4.83 -15.76 10.34
CA GLU A 351 -4.96 -14.36 9.99
C GLU A 351 -4.51 -13.40 11.11
N ALA A 352 -4.57 -13.84 12.38
CA ALA A 352 -4.25 -12.98 13.51
C ALA A 352 -2.86 -12.32 13.39
N VAL A 353 -1.83 -13.10 13.02
CA VAL A 353 -0.46 -12.58 12.92
C VAL A 353 -0.31 -11.62 11.74
N PRO A 354 -0.71 -11.94 10.49
CA PRO A 354 -0.71 -11.00 9.39
C PRO A 354 -1.46 -9.69 9.69
N HIS A 355 -2.64 -9.77 10.31
CA HIS A 355 -3.42 -8.57 10.66
C HIS A 355 -2.67 -7.69 11.68
N LEU A 356 -2.05 -8.31 12.70
CA LEU A 356 -1.22 -7.59 13.66
C LEU A 356 0.01 -6.95 13.00
N ILE A 357 0.68 -7.65 12.08
CA ILE A 357 1.82 -7.13 11.33
C ILE A 357 1.41 -5.88 10.52
N GLU A 358 0.29 -5.93 9.80
CA GLU A 358 -0.20 -4.76 9.07
C GLU A 358 -0.56 -3.60 10.01
N ARG A 359 -1.13 -3.89 11.17
CA ARG A 359 -1.39 -2.86 12.19
C ARG A 359 -0.11 -2.23 12.71
N LEU A 360 0.94 -2.99 12.95
CA LEU A 360 2.25 -2.49 13.40
C LEU A 360 2.90 -1.58 12.35
N LYS A 361 2.78 -1.92 11.06
CA LYS A 361 3.21 -1.05 9.95
C LYS A 361 2.45 0.27 9.91
N GLN A 362 1.10 0.25 10.08
CA GLN A 362 0.28 1.46 10.19
C GLN A 362 0.73 2.36 11.36
N LEU A 363 1.21 1.77 12.44
CA LEU A 363 1.80 2.46 13.58
C LEU A 363 3.24 2.93 13.32
N ARG A 364 3.74 2.80 12.08
CA ARG A 364 5.10 3.17 11.67
C ARG A 364 6.19 2.49 12.51
N MET A 365 5.92 1.31 13.02
CA MET A 365 6.90 0.50 13.71
C MET A 365 7.83 -0.20 12.71
N ARG A 366 9.07 -0.47 13.10
CA ARG A 366 10.03 -1.25 12.31
C ARG A 366 9.73 -2.74 12.44
N VAL A 367 8.98 -3.29 11.48
CA VAL A 367 8.65 -4.71 11.41
C VAL A 367 9.68 -5.41 10.53
N ILE A 368 10.31 -6.47 11.03
CA ILE A 368 11.43 -7.14 10.35
C ILE A 368 11.02 -8.34 9.51
N ASP A 369 9.82 -8.87 9.70
CA ASP A 369 9.33 -10.07 9.02
C ASP A 369 7.80 -10.13 8.99
N GLN A 370 7.25 -11.26 8.50
CA GLN A 370 5.80 -11.52 8.45
C GLN A 370 5.22 -12.10 9.74
N GLY A 371 6.02 -12.15 10.82
CA GLY A 371 5.63 -12.73 12.10
C GLY A 371 5.78 -14.26 12.14
N PHE A 372 5.65 -14.82 13.35
CA PHE A 372 5.84 -16.25 13.61
C PHE A 372 4.53 -16.97 13.91
N ARG A 373 4.26 -18.07 13.21
CA ARG A 373 2.99 -18.81 13.34
C ARG A 373 3.20 -20.30 13.49
N VAL A 374 2.43 -20.93 14.38
CA VAL A 374 2.45 -22.38 14.57
C VAL A 374 1.02 -22.94 14.50
N LYS A 375 0.86 -24.03 13.73
CA LYS A 375 -0.42 -24.70 13.62
C LYS A 375 -0.67 -25.61 14.83
N PHE A 376 -1.71 -25.32 15.60
CA PHE A 376 -2.08 -26.00 16.85
C PHE A 376 -0.98 -25.98 17.92
N LYS A 377 -0.70 -27.11 18.55
CA LYS A 377 0.27 -27.26 19.62
C LYS A 377 1.69 -27.26 19.06
N PRO A 378 2.60 -26.39 19.52
CA PRO A 378 3.99 -26.40 19.09
C PRO A 378 4.68 -27.69 19.49
N GLY A 379 5.35 -28.35 18.54
CA GLY A 379 6.26 -29.46 18.76
C GLY A 379 7.68 -28.96 19.04
N GLU A 380 8.63 -29.90 19.25
CA GLU A 380 10.04 -29.55 19.56
C GLU A 380 10.67 -28.69 18.49
N GLU A 381 10.46 -29.01 17.21
CA GLU A 381 10.98 -28.24 16.06
C GLU A 381 10.40 -26.83 16.04
N ASN A 382 9.06 -26.68 16.22
CA ASN A 382 8.41 -25.38 16.29
C ASN A 382 8.90 -24.52 17.47
N LEU A 383 9.27 -25.14 18.58
CA LEU A 383 9.85 -24.44 19.74
C LEU A 383 11.30 -24.04 19.48
N MET A 384 12.07 -24.81 18.71
CA MET A 384 13.38 -24.39 18.24
C MET A 384 13.27 -23.19 17.31
N ASP A 385 12.36 -23.23 16.35
CA ASP A 385 12.09 -22.09 15.43
C ASP A 385 11.62 -20.85 16.21
N ALA A 386 10.76 -21.01 17.20
CA ALA A 386 10.30 -19.92 18.07
C ALA A 386 11.46 -19.29 18.87
N TYR A 387 12.36 -20.13 19.39
CA TYR A 387 13.57 -19.68 20.07
C TYR A 387 14.48 -18.90 19.11
N GLU A 388 14.74 -19.44 17.92
CA GLU A 388 15.56 -18.77 16.90
C GLU A 388 14.92 -17.44 16.45
N TYR A 389 13.59 -17.40 16.27
CA TYR A 389 12.84 -16.16 16.00
C TYR A 389 13.11 -15.09 17.08
N GLY A 390 13.01 -15.48 18.34
CA GLY A 390 13.32 -14.60 19.46
C GLY A 390 14.78 -14.15 19.48
N TYR A 391 15.72 -15.08 19.27
CA TYR A 391 17.13 -14.79 19.23
C TYR A 391 17.49 -13.76 18.13
N ASN A 392 16.93 -13.95 16.94
CA ASN A 392 17.12 -13.03 15.81
C ASN A 392 16.50 -11.65 16.08
N PHE A 393 15.31 -11.59 16.67
CA PHE A 393 14.71 -10.32 17.09
C PHE A 393 15.63 -9.56 18.05
N GLY A 394 16.20 -10.23 19.03
CA GLY A 394 17.14 -9.63 19.99
C GLY A 394 18.46 -9.19 19.32
N CYS A 395 18.98 -9.93 18.34
CA CYS A 395 20.14 -9.54 17.54
C CYS A 395 19.88 -8.26 16.74
N VAL A 396 18.74 -8.19 16.05
CA VAL A 396 18.35 -6.97 15.30
C VAL A 396 18.19 -5.78 16.23
N LEU A 397 17.62 -5.96 17.42
CA LEU A 397 17.48 -4.90 18.41
C LEU A 397 18.84 -4.34 18.89
N GLN A 398 19.89 -5.15 18.89
CA GLN A 398 21.23 -4.78 19.31
C GLN A 398 22.15 -4.36 18.17
N ASN A 399 21.67 -4.30 16.92
CA ASN A 399 22.45 -4.06 15.70
C ASN A 399 23.65 -5.02 15.56
N LYS A 400 23.50 -6.29 15.94
CA LYS A 400 24.53 -7.32 15.77
C LYS A 400 24.51 -7.84 14.33
N GLU A 401 25.68 -7.87 13.66
CA GLU A 401 25.81 -8.28 12.25
C GLU A 401 25.61 -9.78 11.98
N ASN A 402 25.57 -10.63 12.97
CA ASN A 402 25.36 -12.07 12.81
C ASN A 402 23.94 -12.47 13.22
N VAL A 403 22.98 -12.13 12.39
CA VAL A 403 21.66 -12.75 12.45
C VAL A 403 21.80 -14.14 11.83
N LYS A 404 21.87 -15.21 12.63
CA LYS A 404 21.58 -16.55 12.12
C LYS A 404 20.15 -16.49 11.62
N GLN A 405 19.95 -16.55 10.31
CA GLN A 405 18.59 -16.67 9.82
C GLN A 405 17.97 -17.93 10.42
N ALA A 406 16.92 -17.74 11.19
CA ALA A 406 16.12 -18.87 11.63
C ALA A 406 15.70 -19.66 10.37
N LYS A 407 16.05 -20.91 10.30
CA LYS A 407 15.41 -21.89 9.40
C LYS A 407 14.01 -22.21 9.93
N GLY A 408 13.29 -21.22 10.32
CA GLY A 408 11.85 -21.31 10.52
C GLY A 408 11.23 -21.27 9.13
N SER A 409 10.71 -22.41 8.69
CA SER A 409 10.22 -22.66 7.36
C SER A 409 9.30 -21.52 6.89
N ARG A 410 9.88 -20.50 6.26
CA ARG A 410 9.15 -19.76 5.23
C ARG A 410 8.92 -20.78 4.14
N THR A 411 7.80 -21.43 4.17
CA THR A 411 7.39 -22.19 3.01
C THR A 411 7.04 -21.15 1.96
N LEU A 412 8.05 -20.78 1.18
CA LEU A 412 7.82 -19.95 0.01
C LEU A 412 7.10 -20.81 -1.02
N VAL A 413 6.16 -20.22 -1.69
CA VAL A 413 5.41 -20.85 -2.76
C VAL A 413 5.61 -20.06 -4.05
N LYS A 414 5.76 -20.79 -5.14
CA LYS A 414 5.77 -20.23 -6.49
C LYS A 414 4.37 -20.34 -7.07
N CYS A 415 3.85 -19.25 -7.55
CA CYS A 415 2.63 -19.27 -8.34
C CYS A 415 2.92 -19.86 -9.71
N LEU A 416 2.23 -20.97 -10.06
CA LEU A 416 2.41 -21.64 -11.35
C LEU A 416 1.89 -20.79 -12.54
N VAL A 417 1.07 -19.79 -12.27
CA VAL A 417 0.48 -18.92 -13.30
C VAL A 417 1.40 -17.79 -13.71
N CYS A 418 1.97 -17.06 -12.73
CA CYS A 418 2.82 -15.89 -13.01
C CYS A 418 4.29 -16.09 -12.66
N GLY A 419 4.66 -17.19 -12.00
CA GLY A 419 6.03 -17.49 -11.60
C GLY A 419 6.49 -16.76 -10.34
N GLU A 420 5.65 -15.91 -9.73
CA GLU A 420 5.99 -15.16 -8.53
C GLU A 420 6.19 -16.07 -7.33
N ILE A 421 7.20 -15.74 -6.50
CA ILE A 421 7.51 -16.48 -5.28
C ILE A 421 7.14 -15.58 -4.10
N PHE A 422 6.30 -16.09 -3.22
CA PHE A 422 5.81 -15.37 -2.06
C PHE A 422 5.51 -16.32 -0.91
N ASP A 423 5.20 -15.76 0.26
CA ASP A 423 4.92 -16.54 1.46
C ASP A 423 3.66 -17.41 1.28
N SER A 424 3.75 -18.69 1.65
CA SER A 424 2.65 -19.67 1.55
C SER A 424 1.40 -19.31 2.36
N SER A 425 1.48 -18.29 3.19
CA SER A 425 0.35 -17.78 3.98
C SER A 425 -0.70 -17.05 3.15
N LEU A 426 -0.33 -16.54 1.98
CA LEU A 426 -1.28 -15.84 1.12
C LEU A 426 -2.24 -16.83 0.45
N GLU A 427 -3.53 -16.55 0.53
CA GLU A 427 -4.58 -17.34 -0.12
C GLU A 427 -4.70 -17.05 -1.63
N ILE A 428 -4.26 -15.86 -2.03
CA ILE A 428 -4.37 -15.32 -3.39
C ILE A 428 -3.00 -14.80 -3.80
N CYS A 429 -2.58 -15.13 -5.03
CA CYS A 429 -1.34 -14.61 -5.57
C CYS A 429 -1.39 -13.07 -5.68
N PRO A 430 -0.44 -12.35 -5.10
CA PRO A 430 -0.44 -10.89 -5.10
C PRO A 430 -0.21 -10.29 -6.50
N VAL A 431 0.29 -11.09 -7.44
CA VAL A 431 0.62 -10.64 -8.80
C VAL A 431 -0.51 -10.91 -9.80
N CYS A 432 -1.12 -12.11 -9.78
CA CYS A 432 -2.09 -12.50 -10.80
C CYS A 432 -3.47 -12.87 -10.26
N GLY A 433 -3.68 -12.75 -8.94
CA GLY A 433 -4.99 -12.91 -8.30
C GLY A 433 -5.55 -14.34 -8.25
N VAL A 434 -4.76 -15.37 -8.58
CA VAL A 434 -5.20 -16.76 -8.50
C VAL A 434 -5.05 -17.34 -7.10
N GLY A 435 -5.86 -18.34 -6.76
CA GLY A 435 -5.89 -18.97 -5.44
C GLY A 435 -4.79 -20.00 -5.21
N LYS A 436 -4.73 -20.52 -3.98
CA LYS A 436 -3.73 -21.48 -3.48
C LYS A 436 -3.58 -22.75 -4.29
N GLU A 437 -4.63 -23.17 -4.99
CA GLU A 437 -4.59 -24.33 -5.90
C GLU A 437 -3.54 -24.19 -7.01
N ASN A 438 -3.04 -22.97 -7.22
CA ASN A 438 -2.00 -22.64 -8.20
C ASN A 438 -0.60 -22.48 -7.59
N PHE A 439 -0.40 -22.82 -6.32
CA PHE A 439 0.86 -22.59 -5.61
C PHE A 439 1.60 -23.91 -5.39
N VAL A 440 2.89 -23.89 -5.59
CA VAL A 440 3.79 -25.00 -5.27
C VAL A 440 4.86 -24.54 -4.31
N PRO A 441 5.19 -25.31 -3.27
CA PRO A 441 6.34 -25.03 -2.41
C PRO A 441 7.61 -24.93 -3.21
N VAL A 442 8.47 -23.97 -2.88
CA VAL A 442 9.81 -23.84 -3.46
C VAL A 442 10.83 -23.61 -2.35
N ASP A 443 11.94 -24.30 -2.46
CA ASP A 443 13.16 -23.98 -1.72
C ASP A 443 13.89 -22.90 -2.53
N VAL A 444 13.96 -21.68 -2.00
CA VAL A 444 14.76 -20.64 -2.61
C VAL A 444 16.17 -20.76 -2.05
N GLU A 445 17.09 -21.24 -2.88
CA GLU A 445 18.51 -21.16 -2.55
C GLU A 445 18.90 -19.68 -2.46
N GLU A 446 19.46 -19.28 -1.32
CA GLU A 446 20.02 -17.93 -1.19
C GLU A 446 21.18 -17.77 -2.17
N ASN A 447 21.12 -16.67 -2.92
CA ASN A 447 22.23 -16.34 -3.81
C ASN A 447 23.41 -15.81 -2.98
N ASN A 448 24.45 -16.61 -2.88
CA ASN A 448 25.67 -16.27 -2.16
C ASN A 448 26.69 -15.49 -3.02
N TYR A 449 26.37 -15.19 -4.29
CA TYR A 449 27.25 -14.45 -5.18
C TYR A 449 27.09 -12.94 -4.95
N HIS A 450 28.19 -12.28 -4.58
CA HIS A 450 28.29 -10.84 -4.44
C HIS A 450 29.51 -10.31 -5.17
N ASN A 451 29.33 -9.26 -5.96
CA ASN A 451 30.36 -8.61 -6.74
C ASN A 451 30.07 -7.11 -6.85
N ASP A 452 30.51 -6.38 -5.85
CA ASP A 452 30.38 -4.92 -5.82
C ASP A 452 31.30 -4.26 -6.84
N THR A 453 30.74 -3.57 -7.81
CA THR A 453 31.45 -2.99 -8.95
C THR A 453 31.25 -1.47 -9.04
N ARG A 454 31.94 -0.86 -10.03
CA ARG A 454 31.65 0.52 -10.48
C ARG A 454 30.94 0.53 -11.83
N ASN A 455 30.23 -0.54 -12.15
CA ASN A 455 29.49 -0.61 -13.38
C ASN A 455 28.35 0.42 -13.40
N PHE A 456 28.03 0.83 -14.62
CA PHE A 456 26.86 1.64 -14.90
C PHE A 456 25.90 0.77 -15.72
N TYR A 457 24.89 0.23 -15.05
CA TYR A 457 23.87 -0.63 -15.66
C TYR A 457 22.74 0.23 -16.20
N VAL A 458 22.46 0.11 -17.48
CA VAL A 458 21.28 0.74 -18.11
C VAL A 458 20.31 -0.35 -18.55
N ILE A 459 19.06 -0.24 -18.07
CA ILE A 459 17.98 -1.19 -18.36
C ILE A 459 16.94 -0.48 -19.22
N LEU A 460 16.71 -0.98 -20.42
CA LEU A 460 15.72 -0.46 -21.35
C LEU A 460 14.41 -1.22 -21.21
N GLY A 461 13.42 -0.59 -20.59
CA GLY A 461 12.08 -1.15 -20.40
C GLY A 461 11.71 -1.40 -18.92
N GLY A 462 10.57 -0.84 -18.50
CA GLY A 462 10.00 -0.97 -17.16
C GLY A 462 8.97 -2.11 -17.04
N GLY A 463 9.13 -3.21 -17.79
CA GLY A 463 8.29 -4.41 -17.66
C GLY A 463 8.85 -5.44 -16.69
N ALA A 464 8.22 -6.64 -16.63
CA ALA A 464 8.62 -7.74 -15.76
C ALA A 464 10.11 -8.10 -15.89
N ALA A 465 10.61 -8.22 -17.13
CA ALA A 465 12.01 -8.58 -17.37
C ALA A 465 12.98 -7.51 -16.87
N GLY A 466 12.68 -6.20 -17.14
CA GLY A 466 13.53 -5.11 -16.69
C GLY A 466 13.55 -4.97 -15.19
N TYR A 467 12.40 -5.05 -14.53
CA TYR A 467 12.30 -5.07 -13.07
C TYR A 467 13.09 -6.24 -12.46
N SER A 468 12.90 -7.46 -12.97
CA SER A 468 13.58 -8.65 -12.45
C SER A 468 15.10 -8.56 -12.66
N ALA A 469 15.56 -7.97 -13.77
CA ALA A 469 16.98 -7.71 -14.00
C ALA A 469 17.54 -6.70 -12.99
N ALA A 470 16.83 -5.59 -12.73
CA ALA A 470 17.24 -4.60 -11.74
C ALA A 470 17.35 -5.19 -10.33
N ALA A 471 16.35 -5.98 -9.92
CA ALA A 471 16.35 -6.67 -8.63
C ALA A 471 17.54 -7.66 -8.53
N ALA A 472 17.75 -8.49 -9.57
CA ALA A 472 18.85 -9.45 -9.60
C ALA A 472 20.23 -8.79 -9.59
N ILE A 473 20.38 -7.61 -10.21
CA ILE A 473 21.59 -6.80 -10.09
C ILE A 473 21.79 -6.36 -8.64
N ARG A 474 20.76 -5.84 -7.98
CA ARG A 474 20.86 -5.35 -6.60
C ARG A 474 21.09 -6.45 -5.56
N GLU A 475 20.68 -7.65 -5.83
CA GLU A 475 21.04 -8.81 -5.00
C GLU A 475 22.55 -9.07 -5.01
N ARG A 476 23.25 -8.77 -6.12
CA ARG A 476 24.65 -9.11 -6.40
C ARG A 476 25.61 -7.94 -6.31
N ASP A 477 25.20 -6.78 -6.77
CA ASP A 477 26.01 -5.54 -6.82
C ASP A 477 25.28 -4.40 -6.09
N LYS A 478 25.78 -4.04 -4.90
CA LYS A 478 25.22 -2.96 -4.06
C LYS A 478 25.76 -1.58 -4.44
N THR A 479 26.88 -1.51 -5.16
CA THR A 479 27.63 -0.26 -5.41
C THR A 479 27.54 0.26 -6.84
N GLY A 480 27.30 -0.62 -7.83
CA GLY A 480 27.08 -0.23 -9.22
C GLY A 480 25.88 0.71 -9.38
N SER A 481 25.93 1.63 -10.34
CA SER A 481 24.81 2.50 -10.65
C SER A 481 23.79 1.78 -11.52
N VAL A 482 22.51 1.82 -11.20
CA VAL A 482 21.43 1.20 -11.97
C VAL A 482 20.44 2.26 -12.41
N VAL A 483 20.21 2.38 -13.73
CA VAL A 483 19.21 3.26 -14.34
C VAL A 483 18.25 2.41 -15.14
N MET A 484 16.95 2.55 -14.89
CA MET A 484 15.89 1.92 -15.67
C MET A 484 15.11 2.99 -16.43
N ILE A 485 14.92 2.78 -17.74
CA ILE A 485 14.24 3.72 -18.65
C ILE A 485 12.95 3.09 -19.15
N SER A 486 11.84 3.80 -19.03
CA SER A 486 10.54 3.36 -19.54
C SER A 486 9.85 4.50 -20.28
N ASN A 487 9.22 4.17 -21.42
CA ASN A 487 8.38 5.12 -22.16
C ASN A 487 6.98 5.30 -21.53
N GLU A 488 6.62 4.50 -20.55
CA GLU A 488 5.41 4.70 -19.75
C GLU A 488 5.71 5.57 -18.53
N PRO A 489 4.82 6.49 -18.14
CA PRO A 489 5.04 7.38 -16.99
C PRO A 489 4.79 6.72 -15.64
N TYR A 490 4.56 5.41 -15.63
CA TYR A 490 4.19 4.61 -14.47
C TYR A 490 5.36 3.80 -13.93
N LEU A 491 5.36 3.49 -12.62
CA LEU A 491 6.25 2.48 -12.06
C LEU A 491 6.07 1.14 -12.77
N PRO A 492 7.10 0.25 -12.78
CA PRO A 492 6.92 -1.12 -13.25
C PRO A 492 5.73 -1.79 -12.57
N TYR A 493 4.82 -2.39 -13.35
CA TYR A 493 3.54 -2.91 -12.86
C TYR A 493 3.19 -4.27 -13.44
N ASN A 494 2.24 -4.96 -12.78
CA ASN A 494 1.75 -6.29 -13.11
C ASN A 494 0.83 -6.28 -14.33
N ARG A 495 1.39 -6.45 -15.54
CA ARG A 495 0.62 -6.49 -16.80
C ARG A 495 -0.43 -7.59 -16.87
N PRO A 496 -0.26 -8.80 -16.26
CA PRO A 496 -1.33 -9.80 -16.19
C PRO A 496 -2.63 -9.31 -15.55
N MET A 497 -2.58 -8.28 -14.71
CA MET A 497 -3.77 -7.68 -14.12
C MET A 497 -4.61 -6.85 -15.11
N LEU A 498 -4.03 -6.37 -16.19
CA LEU A 498 -4.71 -5.48 -17.14
C LEU A 498 -5.95 -6.10 -17.79
N THR A 499 -5.90 -7.39 -18.17
CA THR A 499 -7.05 -8.09 -18.75
C THR A 499 -7.95 -8.73 -17.70
N LYS A 500 -7.39 -9.21 -16.61
CA LYS A 500 -8.14 -9.89 -15.52
C LYS A 500 -8.97 -8.93 -14.67
N SER A 501 -8.57 -7.68 -14.61
CA SER A 501 -9.20 -6.64 -13.79
C SER A 501 -9.57 -5.41 -14.62
N LEU A 502 -9.86 -5.60 -15.90
CA LEU A 502 -10.18 -4.52 -16.84
C LEU A 502 -11.28 -3.58 -16.37
N MET A 503 -12.17 -4.06 -15.50
CA MET A 503 -13.32 -3.33 -14.97
C MET A 503 -13.16 -2.97 -13.46
N ALA A 504 -11.98 -3.13 -12.90
CA ALA A 504 -11.79 -2.98 -11.44
C ALA A 504 -11.30 -1.58 -11.01
N ASP A 505 -11.19 -0.61 -11.94
CA ASP A 505 -10.67 0.76 -11.68
C ASP A 505 -9.38 0.73 -10.83
N LEU A 506 -8.40 -0.06 -11.29
CA LEU A 506 -7.16 -0.28 -10.55
C LEU A 506 -6.31 0.99 -10.50
N THR A 507 -5.91 1.38 -9.29
CA THR A 507 -4.91 2.45 -9.12
C THR A 507 -3.51 1.97 -9.50
N GLU A 508 -2.63 2.91 -9.79
CA GLU A 508 -1.22 2.61 -10.14
C GLU A 508 -0.50 1.87 -9.00
N GLU A 509 -0.78 2.26 -7.75
CA GLU A 509 -0.20 1.63 -6.57
C GLU A 509 -0.65 0.19 -6.38
N GLN A 510 -1.91 -0.13 -6.73
CA GLN A 510 -2.46 -1.49 -6.58
C GLN A 510 -1.83 -2.49 -7.55
N ILE A 511 -1.36 -2.05 -8.71
CA ILE A 511 -0.75 -2.92 -9.70
C ILE A 511 0.77 -2.79 -9.78
N ALA A 512 1.38 -1.81 -9.12
CA ALA A 512 2.83 -1.64 -9.09
C ALA A 512 3.53 -2.90 -8.55
N MET A 513 4.66 -3.28 -9.15
CA MET A 513 5.47 -4.41 -8.69
C MET A 513 6.17 -4.09 -7.38
N GLN A 514 6.58 -2.83 -7.20
CA GLN A 514 7.18 -2.31 -5.97
C GLN A 514 6.78 -0.84 -5.79
N SER A 515 6.85 -0.35 -4.56
CA SER A 515 6.64 1.06 -4.26
C SER A 515 7.80 1.94 -4.76
N LYS A 516 7.58 3.23 -4.89
CA LYS A 516 8.62 4.19 -5.29
C LYS A 516 9.78 4.19 -4.30
N GLU A 517 9.46 4.10 -3.01
CA GLU A 517 10.43 4.06 -1.91
C GLU A 517 11.35 2.85 -2.04
N TRP A 518 10.84 1.69 -2.47
CA TRP A 518 11.67 0.51 -2.71
C TRP A 518 12.75 0.77 -3.76
N TYR A 519 12.42 1.43 -4.89
CA TYR A 519 13.43 1.77 -5.91
C TYR A 519 14.47 2.75 -5.38
N GLU A 520 14.05 3.72 -4.55
CA GLU A 520 14.94 4.67 -3.89
C GLU A 520 15.88 3.96 -2.90
N GLU A 521 15.35 3.09 -2.04
CA GLU A 521 16.12 2.27 -1.08
C GLU A 521 17.10 1.34 -1.77
N GLN A 522 16.69 0.73 -2.90
CA GLN A 522 17.56 -0.11 -3.71
C GLN A 522 18.50 0.71 -4.62
N ASN A 523 18.49 2.03 -4.53
CA ASN A 523 19.30 2.93 -5.36
C ASN A 523 19.17 2.63 -6.87
N ILE A 524 17.94 2.38 -7.34
CA ILE A 524 17.59 2.19 -8.74
C ILE A 524 16.96 3.49 -9.26
N HIS A 525 17.64 4.16 -10.17
CA HIS A 525 17.15 5.41 -10.74
C HIS A 525 16.16 5.14 -11.88
N LEU A 526 14.92 5.63 -11.75
CA LEU A 526 13.88 5.48 -12.75
C LEU A 526 13.79 6.73 -13.65
N ILE A 527 13.86 6.53 -14.96
CA ILE A 527 13.54 7.53 -15.98
C ILE A 527 12.26 7.09 -16.67
N LEU A 528 11.13 7.65 -16.22
CA LEU A 528 9.79 7.28 -16.68
C LEU A 528 9.25 8.28 -17.69
N GLY A 529 8.41 7.82 -18.61
CA GLY A 529 7.79 8.62 -19.66
C GLY A 529 8.80 9.12 -20.70
N LYS A 530 9.92 8.40 -20.91
CA LYS A 530 10.95 8.76 -21.89
C LYS A 530 11.21 7.61 -22.86
N GLU A 531 11.17 7.93 -24.15
CA GLU A 531 11.46 6.97 -25.20
C GLU A 531 12.95 6.90 -25.51
N VAL A 532 13.46 5.67 -25.68
CA VAL A 532 14.81 5.41 -26.16
C VAL A 532 14.79 5.41 -27.69
N THR A 533 15.48 6.34 -28.31
CA THR A 533 15.50 6.56 -29.76
C THR A 533 16.75 6.05 -30.44
N GLY A 534 17.84 5.78 -29.71
CA GLY A 534 19.11 5.30 -30.25
C GLY A 534 19.89 4.45 -29.27
N LEU A 535 20.65 3.50 -29.83
CA LEU A 535 21.62 2.65 -29.10
C LEU A 535 22.93 2.62 -29.94
N ASP A 536 23.97 3.24 -29.38
CA ASP A 536 25.31 3.19 -29.94
C ASP A 536 26.14 2.14 -29.21
N THR A 537 26.43 1.04 -29.87
CA THR A 537 27.17 -0.11 -29.27
C THR A 537 28.68 0.13 -29.25
N GLU A 538 29.22 1.02 -30.11
CA GLU A 538 30.64 1.35 -30.15
C GLU A 538 31.03 2.35 -29.06
N GLN A 539 30.20 3.42 -28.90
CA GLN A 539 30.40 4.43 -27.86
C GLN A 539 29.81 3.99 -26.50
N LYS A 540 29.04 2.92 -26.47
CA LYS A 540 28.26 2.43 -25.29
C LYS A 540 27.37 3.53 -24.72
N GLU A 541 26.56 4.15 -25.59
CA GLU A 541 25.62 5.21 -25.24
C GLU A 541 24.19 4.87 -25.66
N VAL A 542 23.24 5.26 -24.83
CA VAL A 542 21.81 5.24 -25.12
C VAL A 542 21.33 6.68 -25.35
N LEU A 543 20.58 6.92 -26.42
CA LEU A 543 19.98 8.22 -26.74
C LEU A 543 18.49 8.22 -26.43
N LEU A 544 18.03 9.23 -25.68
CA LEU A 544 16.62 9.48 -25.39
C LEU A 544 16.01 10.48 -26.38
N GLU A 545 14.68 10.51 -26.48
CA GLU A 545 13.92 11.40 -27.37
C GLU A 545 14.21 12.89 -27.17
N ASP A 546 14.60 13.31 -25.95
CA ASP A 546 14.95 14.70 -25.63
C ASP A 546 16.41 15.05 -25.93
N GLY A 547 17.16 14.14 -26.53
CA GLY A 547 18.58 14.32 -26.86
C GLY A 547 19.54 13.96 -25.72
N THR A 548 19.04 13.53 -24.57
CA THR A 548 19.88 13.08 -23.45
C THR A 548 20.64 11.80 -23.84
N LYS A 549 21.92 11.76 -23.56
CA LYS A 549 22.79 10.60 -23.75
C LYS A 549 23.18 10.02 -22.41
N LEU A 550 23.07 8.70 -22.30
CA LEU A 550 23.44 7.93 -21.11
C LEU A 550 24.50 6.89 -21.49
N ALA A 551 25.70 7.01 -20.94
CA ALA A 551 26.73 5.98 -21.12
C ALA A 551 26.39 4.74 -20.27
N TYR A 552 26.83 3.56 -20.70
CA TYR A 552 26.69 2.31 -19.93
C TYR A 552 27.97 1.48 -19.97
N THR A 553 28.18 0.67 -18.93
CA THR A 553 29.16 -0.42 -18.96
C THR A 553 28.49 -1.75 -19.28
N LYS A 554 27.25 -1.93 -18.81
CA LYS A 554 26.38 -3.10 -19.07
C LYS A 554 24.98 -2.61 -19.44
N LEU A 555 24.37 -3.21 -20.45
CA LEU A 555 23.04 -2.85 -20.91
C LEU A 555 22.11 -4.07 -20.92
N ILE A 556 20.90 -3.90 -20.36
CA ILE A 556 19.83 -4.89 -20.42
C ILE A 556 18.74 -4.39 -21.38
N TYR A 557 18.57 -5.07 -22.51
CA TYR A 557 17.55 -4.80 -23.50
C TYR A 557 16.27 -5.56 -23.15
N ALA A 558 15.29 -4.88 -22.52
CA ALA A 558 14.05 -5.44 -22.01
C ALA A 558 12.82 -4.67 -22.55
N LEU A 559 12.86 -4.20 -23.79
CA LEU A 559 11.81 -3.37 -24.40
C LEU A 559 10.50 -4.11 -24.71
N GLY A 560 10.46 -5.42 -24.49
CA GLY A 560 9.25 -6.22 -24.57
C GLY A 560 8.68 -6.32 -25.99
N SER A 561 7.36 -6.22 -26.12
CA SER A 561 6.61 -6.42 -27.35
C SER A 561 5.42 -5.49 -27.46
N GLU A 562 4.91 -5.26 -28.68
CA GLU A 562 3.68 -4.54 -28.98
C GLU A 562 2.58 -5.48 -29.49
N CYS A 563 1.30 -5.12 -29.26
CA CYS A 563 0.17 -5.86 -29.80
C CYS A 563 0.23 -5.88 -31.33
N PHE A 564 0.01 -7.04 -31.92
CA PHE A 564 -0.16 -7.17 -33.34
C PHE A 564 -1.61 -6.87 -33.73
N ILE A 565 -1.83 -5.78 -34.43
CA ILE A 565 -3.11 -5.45 -35.06
C ILE A 565 -3.01 -5.86 -36.53
N PRO A 566 -3.80 -6.88 -36.97
CA PRO A 566 -3.81 -7.27 -38.35
C PRO A 566 -4.26 -6.09 -39.27
N PRO A 567 -3.72 -5.95 -40.49
CA PRO A 567 -4.08 -4.86 -41.41
C PRO A 567 -5.46 -5.12 -42.07
N ILE A 568 -6.49 -5.28 -41.23
CA ILE A 568 -7.87 -5.42 -41.69
C ILE A 568 -8.39 -4.03 -42.10
N PRO A 569 -9.06 -3.86 -43.24
CA PRO A 569 -9.67 -2.59 -43.60
C PRO A 569 -10.51 -2.02 -42.48
N GLY A 570 -10.31 -0.75 -42.10
CA GLY A 570 -10.98 -0.11 -40.98
C GLY A 570 -10.33 -0.29 -39.61
N HIS A 571 -9.16 -0.95 -39.48
CA HIS A 571 -8.48 -1.17 -38.20
C HIS A 571 -7.99 0.14 -37.53
N GLU A 572 -7.94 1.24 -38.23
CA GLU A 572 -7.52 2.57 -37.74
C GLU A 572 -8.69 3.37 -37.10
N GLN A 573 -9.92 2.87 -37.20
CA GLN A 573 -11.09 3.56 -36.67
C GLN A 573 -11.08 3.67 -35.16
N GLU A 574 -11.67 4.75 -34.66
CA GLU A 574 -11.85 4.88 -33.22
C GLU A 574 -12.82 3.79 -32.71
N GLY A 575 -12.53 3.22 -31.54
CA GLY A 575 -13.21 2.05 -31.04
C GLY A 575 -12.54 0.73 -31.37
N VAL A 576 -11.50 0.73 -32.20
CA VAL A 576 -10.61 -0.42 -32.37
C VAL A 576 -9.45 -0.28 -31.36
N VAL A 577 -9.31 -1.23 -30.47
CA VAL A 577 -8.38 -1.19 -29.33
C VAL A 577 -7.64 -2.50 -29.15
N ALA A 578 -6.50 -2.45 -28.52
CA ALA A 578 -5.77 -3.61 -28.01
C ALA A 578 -5.34 -3.31 -26.56
N VAL A 579 -5.07 -4.33 -25.75
CA VAL A 579 -4.64 -4.16 -24.35
C VAL A 579 -3.19 -4.59 -24.21
N ARG A 580 -2.31 -3.62 -23.95
CA ARG A 580 -0.90 -3.86 -23.66
C ARG A 580 -0.41 -3.01 -22.50
N ARG A 581 -0.95 -1.81 -22.35
CA ARG A 581 -0.53 -0.79 -21.39
C ARG A 581 -1.69 -0.38 -20.49
N LEU A 582 -1.38 0.20 -19.35
CA LEU A 582 -2.39 0.74 -18.43
C LEU A 582 -3.25 1.83 -19.11
N ALA A 583 -2.66 2.63 -19.98
CA ALA A 583 -3.40 3.63 -20.74
C ALA A 583 -4.48 3.02 -21.66
N ASP A 584 -4.27 1.79 -22.16
CA ASP A 584 -5.26 1.09 -23.01
C ASP A 584 -6.49 0.69 -22.18
N THR A 585 -6.30 0.21 -20.97
CA THR A 585 -7.42 -0.16 -20.07
C THR A 585 -8.25 1.07 -19.74
N ARG A 586 -7.63 2.19 -19.37
CA ARG A 586 -8.30 3.47 -19.10
C ARG A 586 -9.09 3.99 -20.31
N LYS A 587 -8.52 3.83 -21.52
CA LYS A 587 -9.23 4.17 -22.77
C LYS A 587 -10.49 3.33 -22.94
N ILE A 588 -10.41 2.01 -22.73
CA ILE A 588 -11.53 1.10 -22.80
C ILE A 588 -12.59 1.43 -21.74
N GLU A 589 -12.20 1.63 -20.49
CA GLU A 589 -13.09 1.99 -19.37
C GLU A 589 -13.90 3.27 -19.67
N ASN A 590 -13.26 4.28 -20.24
CA ASN A 590 -13.92 5.53 -20.62
C ASN A 590 -14.93 5.34 -21.77
N MET A 591 -14.73 4.35 -22.64
CA MET A 591 -15.62 4.07 -23.78
C MET A 591 -16.82 3.21 -23.37
N LEU A 592 -16.65 2.25 -22.46
CA LEU A 592 -17.63 1.22 -22.10
C LEU A 592 -19.02 1.74 -21.73
N PRO A 593 -19.21 2.87 -21.02
CA PRO A 593 -20.56 3.38 -20.71
C PRO A 593 -21.46 3.63 -21.92
N LYS A 594 -20.86 3.77 -23.11
CA LYS A 594 -21.57 4.02 -24.39
C LYS A 594 -21.63 2.79 -25.30
N VAL A 595 -21.00 1.69 -24.89
CA VAL A 595 -20.82 0.47 -25.69
C VAL A 595 -21.87 -0.57 -25.29
N LYS A 596 -22.58 -1.12 -26.25
CA LYS A 596 -23.52 -2.23 -26.06
C LYS A 596 -23.01 -3.54 -26.63
N HIS A 597 -22.33 -3.48 -27.78
CA HIS A 597 -21.84 -4.64 -28.50
C HIS A 597 -20.32 -4.56 -28.63
N VAL A 598 -19.66 -5.59 -28.15
CA VAL A 598 -18.20 -5.74 -28.21
C VAL A 598 -17.86 -6.94 -29.06
N VAL A 599 -16.95 -6.75 -29.98
CA VAL A 599 -16.35 -7.85 -30.73
C VAL A 599 -14.89 -8.01 -30.29
N VAL A 600 -14.51 -9.22 -29.90
CA VAL A 600 -13.13 -9.57 -29.57
C VAL A 600 -12.55 -10.38 -30.71
N ILE A 601 -11.47 -9.91 -31.33
CA ILE A 601 -10.77 -10.63 -32.40
C ILE A 601 -9.58 -11.37 -31.76
N GLY A 602 -9.69 -12.71 -31.72
CA GLY A 602 -8.72 -13.62 -31.12
C GLY A 602 -9.24 -14.36 -29.92
N GLY A 603 -9.37 -15.69 -30.04
CA GLY A 603 -9.85 -16.60 -28.99
C GLY A 603 -8.71 -17.21 -28.13
N GLY A 604 -7.64 -16.45 -27.92
CA GLY A 604 -6.57 -16.77 -26.97
C GLY A 604 -6.90 -16.36 -25.54
N VAL A 605 -5.99 -16.61 -24.59
CA VAL A 605 -6.18 -16.34 -23.15
C VAL A 605 -6.61 -14.90 -22.88
N LEU A 606 -5.83 -13.93 -23.34
CA LEU A 606 -6.07 -12.50 -23.06
C LEU A 606 -7.40 -12.01 -23.69
N GLY A 607 -7.72 -12.51 -24.91
CA GLY A 607 -8.99 -12.19 -25.55
C GLY A 607 -10.19 -12.73 -24.79
N LEU A 608 -10.10 -13.96 -24.29
CA LEU A 608 -11.16 -14.60 -23.49
C LEU A 608 -11.31 -13.97 -22.11
N GLU A 609 -10.21 -13.59 -21.46
CA GLU A 609 -10.25 -12.84 -20.18
C GLU A 609 -10.92 -11.48 -20.38
N ALA A 610 -10.51 -10.70 -21.37
CA ALA A 610 -11.13 -9.42 -21.67
C ALA A 610 -12.62 -9.56 -22.06
N ALA A 611 -12.97 -10.56 -22.89
CA ALA A 611 -14.34 -10.85 -23.24
C ALA A 611 -15.21 -11.12 -21.99
N TRP A 612 -14.67 -11.83 -21.01
CA TRP A 612 -15.38 -12.10 -19.76
C TRP A 612 -15.57 -10.83 -18.92
N GLU A 613 -14.57 -9.97 -18.80
CA GLU A 613 -14.68 -8.70 -18.07
C GLU A 613 -15.74 -7.78 -18.74
N MET A 614 -15.72 -7.65 -20.07
CA MET A 614 -16.72 -6.87 -20.79
C MET A 614 -18.12 -7.46 -20.67
N LYS A 615 -18.23 -8.80 -20.60
CA LYS A 615 -19.52 -9.46 -20.33
C LYS A 615 -20.04 -9.15 -18.93
N LYS A 616 -19.19 -9.14 -17.92
CA LYS A 616 -19.55 -8.73 -16.56
C LYS A 616 -20.00 -7.26 -16.49
N ALA A 617 -19.43 -6.40 -17.33
CA ALA A 617 -19.85 -5.00 -17.48
C ALA A 617 -21.22 -4.82 -18.16
N GLY A 618 -21.87 -5.91 -18.58
CA GLY A 618 -23.20 -5.88 -19.18
C GLY A 618 -23.24 -5.79 -20.71
N CYS A 619 -22.07 -5.84 -21.38
CA CYS A 619 -22.02 -5.81 -22.84
C CYS A 619 -22.49 -7.13 -23.48
N SER A 620 -23.01 -7.05 -24.69
CA SER A 620 -23.17 -8.21 -25.61
C SER A 620 -21.80 -8.47 -26.25
N VAL A 621 -21.21 -9.63 -25.98
CA VAL A 621 -19.83 -9.94 -26.40
C VAL A 621 -19.81 -11.08 -27.38
N THR A 622 -19.10 -10.88 -28.53
CA THR A 622 -18.82 -11.89 -29.54
C THR A 622 -17.31 -12.05 -29.71
N VAL A 623 -16.82 -13.27 -29.64
CA VAL A 623 -15.41 -13.61 -29.91
C VAL A 623 -15.29 -14.23 -31.30
N LEU A 624 -14.38 -13.68 -32.11
CA LEU A 624 -14.06 -14.16 -33.45
C LEU A 624 -12.65 -14.77 -33.44
N GLU A 625 -12.53 -16.03 -33.83
CA GLU A 625 -11.28 -16.76 -33.93
C GLU A 625 -11.07 -17.30 -35.33
N LEU A 626 -9.91 -16.98 -35.94
CA LEU A 626 -9.54 -17.45 -37.28
C LEU A 626 -9.28 -18.97 -37.31
N ALA A 627 -8.69 -19.50 -36.24
CA ALA A 627 -8.46 -20.92 -36.08
C ALA A 627 -9.77 -21.68 -35.92
N PRO A 628 -9.82 -23.00 -36.25
CA PRO A 628 -11.03 -23.80 -36.13
C PRO A 628 -11.46 -24.01 -34.67
N GLN A 629 -10.66 -23.68 -33.68
CA GLN A 629 -10.93 -23.86 -32.25
C GLN A 629 -10.31 -22.73 -31.40
N LEU A 630 -10.84 -22.53 -30.20
CA LEU A 630 -10.27 -21.63 -29.19
C LEU A 630 -8.92 -22.18 -28.70
N MET A 631 -7.98 -21.26 -28.41
CA MET A 631 -6.65 -21.58 -27.84
C MET A 631 -5.94 -22.70 -28.63
N GLY A 632 -6.04 -22.67 -29.94
CA GLY A 632 -5.62 -23.78 -30.82
C GLY A 632 -4.13 -24.15 -30.76
N ARG A 633 -3.28 -23.31 -30.18
CA ARG A 633 -1.86 -23.62 -29.94
C ARG A 633 -1.63 -24.47 -28.69
N GLN A 634 -2.50 -24.37 -27.68
CA GLN A 634 -2.33 -24.99 -26.37
C GLN A 634 -3.26 -26.20 -26.19
N LEU A 635 -4.47 -26.13 -26.72
CA LEU A 635 -5.50 -27.12 -26.52
C LEU A 635 -5.64 -28.07 -27.72
N ASP A 636 -6.06 -29.29 -27.45
CA ASP A 636 -6.57 -30.19 -28.48
C ASP A 636 -8.02 -29.81 -28.87
N GLU A 637 -8.59 -30.48 -29.84
CA GLU A 637 -9.92 -30.17 -30.37
C GLU A 637 -11.01 -30.33 -29.31
N ALA A 638 -10.99 -31.40 -28.54
CA ALA A 638 -11.99 -31.68 -27.52
C ALA A 638 -11.95 -30.66 -26.35
N ALA A 639 -10.77 -30.24 -25.97
CA ALA A 639 -10.59 -29.16 -24.98
C ALA A 639 -11.05 -27.79 -25.50
N GLY A 640 -10.75 -27.49 -26.78
CA GLY A 640 -11.22 -26.26 -27.42
C GLY A 640 -12.75 -26.21 -27.52
N GLU A 641 -13.40 -27.34 -27.86
CA GLU A 641 -14.87 -27.44 -27.84
C GLU A 641 -15.46 -27.30 -26.44
N MET A 642 -14.81 -27.89 -25.41
CA MET A 642 -15.24 -27.75 -24.01
C MET A 642 -15.19 -26.28 -23.59
N LEU A 643 -14.11 -25.58 -23.91
CA LEU A 643 -13.94 -24.15 -23.60
C LEU A 643 -14.99 -23.28 -24.32
N LYS A 644 -15.32 -23.60 -25.59
CA LYS A 644 -16.38 -22.95 -26.35
C LYS A 644 -17.73 -23.15 -25.66
N LEU A 645 -18.08 -24.40 -25.31
CA LEU A 645 -19.33 -24.72 -24.59
C LEU A 645 -19.42 -23.93 -23.25
N ILE A 646 -18.34 -23.83 -22.50
CA ILE A 646 -18.28 -23.05 -21.26
C ILE A 646 -18.57 -21.56 -21.56
N SER A 647 -17.89 -20.99 -22.54
CA SER A 647 -18.02 -19.57 -22.91
C SER A 647 -19.44 -19.22 -23.35
N GLU A 648 -20.04 -20.03 -24.20
CA GLU A 648 -21.40 -19.84 -24.69
C GLU A 648 -22.44 -19.99 -23.57
N SER A 649 -22.23 -20.93 -22.63
CA SER A 649 -23.08 -21.05 -21.44
C SER A 649 -23.01 -19.85 -20.50
N ARG A 650 -22.04 -18.96 -20.67
CA ARG A 650 -21.91 -17.69 -19.95
C ARG A 650 -22.40 -16.49 -20.76
N GLY A 651 -22.99 -16.75 -21.93
CA GLY A 651 -23.61 -15.73 -22.80
C GLY A 651 -22.58 -14.93 -23.62
N ILE A 652 -21.43 -15.53 -23.94
CA ILE A 652 -20.46 -15.00 -24.88
C ILE A 652 -20.65 -15.79 -26.19
N SER A 653 -20.90 -15.09 -27.31
CA SER A 653 -21.01 -15.73 -28.62
C SER A 653 -19.60 -16.06 -29.14
N ILE A 654 -19.41 -17.30 -29.62
CA ILE A 654 -18.09 -17.76 -30.10
C ILE A 654 -18.22 -18.20 -31.57
N HIS A 655 -17.44 -17.56 -32.45
CA HIS A 655 -17.31 -17.93 -33.85
C HIS A 655 -15.84 -18.33 -34.13
N THR A 656 -15.63 -19.60 -34.49
CA THR A 656 -14.31 -20.14 -34.83
C THR A 656 -14.24 -20.45 -36.32
N GLY A 657 -13.04 -20.42 -36.89
CA GLY A 657 -12.81 -20.65 -38.32
C GLY A 657 -13.32 -19.51 -39.21
N VAL A 658 -13.50 -18.32 -38.67
CA VAL A 658 -14.06 -17.17 -39.43
C VAL A 658 -12.96 -16.21 -39.86
N GLN A 659 -13.10 -15.72 -41.08
CA GLN A 659 -12.28 -14.63 -41.62
C GLN A 659 -13.01 -13.30 -41.49
N ILE A 660 -12.28 -12.25 -41.18
CA ILE A 660 -12.81 -10.89 -41.08
C ILE A 660 -12.44 -10.16 -42.36
N ALA A 661 -13.44 -9.61 -43.01
CA ALA A 661 -13.25 -8.87 -44.29
C ALA A 661 -12.97 -7.39 -44.03
N GLU A 662 -13.69 -6.78 -43.07
CA GLU A 662 -13.64 -5.34 -42.84
C GLU A 662 -14.15 -5.00 -41.43
N LEU A 663 -13.60 -3.93 -40.82
CA LEU A 663 -14.19 -3.26 -39.66
C LEU A 663 -15.01 -2.07 -40.17
N GLU A 664 -16.34 -2.19 -40.07
CA GLU A 664 -17.29 -1.22 -40.65
C GLU A 664 -17.33 0.07 -39.83
N GLY A 665 -17.49 1.22 -40.50
CA GLY A 665 -17.65 2.51 -39.85
C GLY A 665 -17.16 3.69 -40.70
N ASN A 666 -17.27 4.89 -40.13
CA ASN A 666 -16.76 6.10 -40.76
C ASN A 666 -16.18 6.99 -39.65
N GLY A 667 -14.90 6.72 -39.32
CA GLY A 667 -14.21 7.36 -38.21
C GLY A 667 -14.37 6.65 -36.85
N ASN A 668 -15.55 6.10 -36.56
CA ASN A 668 -15.80 5.23 -35.42
C ASN A 668 -16.27 3.86 -35.92
N VAL A 669 -15.81 2.78 -35.27
CA VAL A 669 -16.25 1.44 -35.60
C VAL A 669 -17.74 1.26 -35.25
N THR A 670 -18.50 0.67 -36.11
CA THR A 670 -19.93 0.37 -35.94
C THR A 670 -20.26 -1.10 -36.14
N GLY A 671 -19.34 -1.88 -36.69
CA GLY A 671 -19.53 -3.30 -36.91
C GLY A 671 -18.30 -4.01 -37.46
N VAL A 672 -18.42 -5.33 -37.53
CA VAL A 672 -17.40 -6.22 -38.11
C VAL A 672 -18.05 -7.07 -39.19
N LYS A 673 -17.56 -6.98 -40.41
CA LYS A 673 -17.98 -7.75 -41.54
C LYS A 673 -17.12 -9.00 -41.69
N LEU A 674 -17.75 -10.15 -41.73
CA LEU A 674 -17.11 -11.44 -41.92
C LEU A 674 -16.89 -11.76 -43.42
N GLY A 675 -16.03 -12.73 -43.72
CA GLY A 675 -15.73 -13.15 -45.08
C GLY A 675 -16.89 -13.78 -45.84
N ASP A 676 -17.92 -14.28 -45.15
CA ASP A 676 -19.16 -14.79 -45.70
C ASP A 676 -20.22 -13.70 -46.00
N GLY A 677 -19.90 -12.44 -45.69
CA GLY A 677 -20.78 -11.29 -45.86
C GLY A 677 -21.65 -10.93 -44.68
N THR A 678 -21.60 -11.72 -43.58
CA THR A 678 -22.34 -11.43 -42.33
C THR A 678 -21.74 -10.20 -41.65
N SER A 679 -22.55 -9.24 -41.20
CA SER A 679 -22.13 -8.10 -40.40
C SER A 679 -22.59 -8.24 -38.96
N LEU A 680 -21.69 -8.03 -38.01
CA LEU A 680 -21.95 -8.06 -36.57
C LEU A 680 -21.83 -6.62 -36.03
N PRO A 681 -22.80 -6.13 -35.24
CA PRO A 681 -22.72 -4.80 -34.64
C PRO A 681 -21.59 -4.74 -33.61
N ALA A 682 -20.82 -3.65 -33.60
CA ALA A 682 -19.77 -3.42 -32.63
C ALA A 682 -19.47 -1.93 -32.48
N GLU A 683 -19.64 -1.38 -31.31
CA GLU A 683 -19.15 -0.04 -30.95
C GLU A 683 -17.73 -0.10 -30.40
N LEU A 684 -17.25 -1.30 -30.02
CA LEU A 684 -15.88 -1.56 -29.59
C LEU A 684 -15.37 -2.87 -30.18
N VAL A 685 -14.21 -2.82 -30.80
CA VAL A 685 -13.49 -3.99 -31.30
C VAL A 685 -12.17 -4.13 -30.57
N LEU A 686 -12.04 -5.20 -29.77
CA LEU A 686 -10.78 -5.51 -29.06
C LEU A 686 -9.98 -6.52 -29.87
N VAL A 687 -8.75 -6.13 -30.25
CA VAL A 687 -7.85 -6.98 -31.04
C VAL A 687 -6.86 -7.69 -30.10
N SER A 688 -6.89 -9.02 -30.09
CA SER A 688 -6.03 -9.89 -29.27
C SER A 688 -5.38 -10.97 -30.15
N CYS A 689 -4.66 -10.54 -31.20
CA CYS A 689 -4.07 -11.42 -32.21
C CYS A 689 -2.59 -11.75 -31.96
N GLY A 690 -2.13 -11.63 -30.72
CA GLY A 690 -0.75 -11.85 -30.32
C GLY A 690 0.10 -10.58 -30.31
N VAL A 691 1.41 -10.77 -30.14
CA VAL A 691 2.38 -9.67 -29.99
C VAL A 691 3.55 -9.84 -30.97
N ARG A 692 4.27 -8.75 -31.19
CA ARG A 692 5.54 -8.70 -31.92
C ARG A 692 6.63 -8.10 -31.05
N ALA A 693 7.79 -8.73 -31.04
CA ALA A 693 8.96 -8.26 -30.30
C ALA A 693 9.42 -6.88 -30.79
N ASN A 694 9.78 -6.00 -29.86
CA ASN A 694 10.36 -4.69 -30.13
C ASN A 694 11.85 -4.84 -30.45
N THR A 695 12.17 -4.97 -31.73
CA THR A 695 13.52 -5.27 -32.20
C THR A 695 14.14 -4.15 -33.00
N GLN A 696 13.40 -3.08 -33.33
CA GLN A 696 13.83 -2.00 -34.23
C GLN A 696 15.13 -1.35 -33.77
N LEU A 697 15.22 -1.00 -32.49
CA LEU A 697 16.39 -0.40 -31.88
C LEU A 697 17.59 -1.36 -31.87
N ALA A 698 17.37 -2.64 -31.54
CA ALA A 698 18.39 -3.68 -31.54
C ALA A 698 18.92 -3.94 -32.95
N HIS A 699 18.04 -3.96 -33.98
CA HIS A 699 18.42 -4.08 -35.38
C HIS A 699 19.29 -2.91 -35.86
N ALA A 700 18.88 -1.67 -35.52
CA ALA A 700 19.63 -0.48 -35.86
C ALA A 700 21.02 -0.45 -35.20
N ALA A 701 21.14 -1.06 -34.00
CA ALA A 701 22.37 -1.18 -33.24
C ALA A 701 23.24 -2.41 -33.65
N GLY A 702 22.82 -3.19 -34.64
CA GLY A 702 23.60 -4.34 -35.19
C GLY A 702 23.56 -5.61 -34.36
N LEU A 703 22.58 -5.77 -33.47
CA LEU A 703 22.37 -7.03 -32.73
C LEU A 703 21.80 -8.11 -33.66
N GLU A 704 22.13 -9.36 -33.41
CA GLU A 704 21.57 -10.51 -34.12
C GLU A 704 20.07 -10.68 -33.82
N ILE A 705 19.25 -10.76 -34.88
CA ILE A 705 17.80 -10.88 -34.78
C ILE A 705 17.29 -11.95 -35.76
N ASP A 706 16.39 -12.80 -35.26
CA ASP A 706 15.54 -13.66 -36.10
C ASP A 706 14.07 -13.19 -35.90
N ARG A 707 13.31 -13.74 -34.97
CA ARG A 707 11.98 -13.23 -34.57
C ARG A 707 12.05 -12.21 -33.46
N ALA A 708 13.06 -12.31 -32.62
CA ALA A 708 13.44 -11.42 -31.55
C ALA A 708 14.98 -11.36 -31.46
N VAL A 709 15.53 -10.64 -30.50
CA VAL A 709 16.98 -10.58 -30.25
C VAL A 709 17.49 -11.94 -29.84
N VAL A 710 18.45 -12.49 -30.58
CA VAL A 710 19.02 -13.81 -30.29
C VAL A 710 19.93 -13.73 -29.07
N VAL A 711 19.75 -14.66 -28.14
CA VAL A 711 20.53 -14.72 -26.89
C VAL A 711 21.01 -16.14 -26.59
N ASN A 712 22.11 -16.25 -25.83
CA ASN A 712 22.62 -17.50 -25.27
C ASN A 712 21.96 -17.83 -23.92
N GLU A 713 22.43 -18.88 -23.23
CA GLU A 713 21.92 -19.32 -21.93
C GLU A 713 22.16 -18.31 -20.80
N LYS A 714 23.08 -17.36 -20.94
CA LYS A 714 23.31 -16.25 -20.00
C LYS A 714 22.55 -14.98 -20.38
N MET A 715 21.63 -15.07 -21.34
CA MET A 715 20.91 -13.94 -21.92
C MET A 715 21.80 -12.89 -22.61
N GLU A 716 23.05 -13.25 -22.96
CA GLU A 716 23.97 -12.41 -23.69
C GLU A 716 23.58 -12.35 -25.17
N THR A 717 23.65 -11.18 -25.78
CA THR A 717 23.42 -10.95 -27.21
C THR A 717 24.69 -11.19 -28.02
N SER A 718 24.62 -10.99 -29.33
CA SER A 718 25.78 -11.03 -30.22
C SER A 718 26.81 -9.92 -29.97
N VAL A 719 26.45 -8.90 -29.20
CA VAL A 719 27.30 -7.75 -28.85
C VAL A 719 27.67 -7.83 -27.36
N PRO A 720 29.00 -7.80 -27.06
CA PRO A 720 29.46 -7.89 -25.67
C PRO A 720 28.88 -6.80 -24.77
N ASP A 721 28.65 -7.15 -23.50
CA ASP A 721 28.08 -6.27 -22.47
C ASP A 721 26.63 -5.85 -22.68
N ILE A 722 25.94 -6.43 -23.68
CA ILE A 722 24.52 -6.25 -23.94
C ILE A 722 23.79 -7.57 -23.76
N TYR A 723 22.80 -7.57 -22.88
CA TYR A 723 21.93 -8.69 -22.55
C TYR A 723 20.52 -8.38 -23.06
N ALA A 724 19.75 -9.39 -23.47
CA ALA A 724 18.34 -9.21 -23.81
C ALA A 724 17.46 -10.22 -23.10
N CYS A 725 16.27 -9.78 -22.63
CA CYS A 725 15.37 -10.62 -21.87
C CYS A 725 13.89 -10.22 -22.05
N GLY A 726 13.00 -11.15 -21.77
CA GLY A 726 11.55 -11.00 -21.90
C GLY A 726 11.06 -11.14 -23.36
N ASP A 727 9.92 -10.50 -23.67
CA ASP A 727 9.26 -10.69 -24.96
C ASP A 727 10.08 -10.26 -26.18
N CYS A 728 11.11 -9.45 -25.99
CA CYS A 728 12.02 -9.02 -27.05
C CYS A 728 13.20 -9.97 -27.27
N ALA A 729 13.37 -11.02 -26.47
CA ALA A 729 14.46 -11.99 -26.56
C ALA A 729 14.02 -13.34 -27.14
N GLN A 730 14.96 -14.03 -27.80
CA GLN A 730 14.76 -15.35 -28.39
C GLN A 730 15.91 -16.28 -27.97
N PHE A 731 15.57 -17.38 -27.29
CA PHE A 731 16.52 -18.39 -26.85
C PHE A 731 16.27 -19.71 -27.56
N LYS A 732 17.32 -20.33 -28.15
CA LYS A 732 17.24 -21.59 -28.90
C LYS A 732 16.12 -21.64 -29.94
N GLY A 733 15.90 -20.52 -30.65
CA GLY A 733 14.87 -20.40 -31.68
C GLY A 733 13.46 -20.15 -31.17
N VAL A 734 13.26 -20.02 -29.87
CA VAL A 734 11.93 -19.80 -29.24
C VAL A 734 11.84 -18.40 -28.64
N ASN A 735 10.83 -17.64 -29.04
CA ASN A 735 10.39 -16.43 -28.37
C ASN A 735 9.12 -16.77 -27.59
N TYR A 736 9.19 -16.78 -26.26
CA TYR A 736 8.11 -17.24 -25.39
C TYR A 736 6.98 -16.20 -25.25
N ALA A 737 7.31 -14.94 -25.11
CA ALA A 737 6.39 -13.82 -24.93
C ALA A 737 5.31 -14.09 -23.86
N ILE A 738 5.72 -14.64 -22.72
CA ILE A 738 4.88 -14.92 -21.54
C ILE A 738 5.56 -14.42 -20.25
N TRP A 739 4.74 -14.02 -19.30
CA TRP A 739 5.18 -13.36 -18.07
C TRP A 739 6.21 -14.14 -17.24
N PRO A 740 6.01 -15.45 -16.90
CA PRO A 740 6.97 -16.19 -16.09
C PRO A 740 8.35 -16.28 -16.72
N GLN A 741 8.41 -16.48 -18.04
CA GLN A 741 9.66 -16.56 -18.76
C GLN A 741 10.36 -15.19 -18.82
N ALA A 742 9.61 -14.09 -18.93
CA ALA A 742 10.17 -12.76 -18.89
C ALA A 742 10.82 -12.46 -17.52
N VAL A 743 10.21 -12.89 -16.43
CA VAL A 743 10.75 -12.78 -15.07
C VAL A 743 12.05 -13.58 -14.94
N GLU A 744 12.06 -14.85 -15.32
CA GLU A 744 13.25 -15.71 -15.20
C GLU A 744 14.40 -15.25 -16.10
N GLN A 745 14.11 -14.87 -17.35
CA GLN A 745 15.12 -14.30 -18.24
C GLN A 745 15.69 -12.99 -17.70
N GLY A 746 14.85 -12.15 -17.08
CA GLY A 746 15.31 -10.92 -16.45
C GLY A 746 16.27 -11.18 -15.30
N LYS A 747 15.95 -12.14 -14.41
CA LYS A 747 16.83 -12.56 -13.32
C LYS A 747 18.19 -13.03 -13.82
N VAL A 748 18.21 -13.89 -14.85
CA VAL A 748 19.45 -14.40 -15.44
C VAL A 748 20.24 -13.29 -16.11
N ALA A 749 19.60 -12.41 -16.88
CA ALA A 749 20.26 -11.27 -17.52
C ALA A 749 20.92 -10.32 -16.50
N GLY A 750 20.22 -10.01 -15.40
CA GLY A 750 20.75 -9.20 -14.32
C GLY A 750 21.92 -9.86 -13.59
N ALA A 751 21.81 -11.17 -13.32
CA ALA A 751 22.85 -11.96 -12.69
C ALA A 751 24.11 -12.03 -13.56
N ALA A 752 23.96 -12.38 -14.82
CA ALA A 752 25.06 -12.47 -15.77
C ALA A 752 25.75 -11.12 -16.00
N ALA A 753 24.99 -10.02 -16.02
CA ALA A 753 25.55 -8.67 -16.10
C ALA A 753 26.46 -8.30 -14.91
N CYS A 754 26.25 -8.91 -13.73
CA CYS A 754 27.11 -8.79 -12.56
C CYS A 754 28.31 -9.77 -12.58
N GLY A 755 28.37 -10.69 -13.58
CA GLY A 755 29.41 -11.70 -13.68
C GLY A 755 29.10 -13.02 -12.97
N ASP A 756 27.86 -13.22 -12.53
CA ASP A 756 27.38 -14.49 -11.98
C ASP A 756 27.21 -15.54 -13.10
N GLU A 757 27.49 -16.81 -12.79
CA GLU A 757 27.38 -17.94 -13.73
C GLU A 757 25.95 -18.48 -13.89
N ALA A 758 24.94 -17.67 -13.56
CA ALA A 758 23.53 -18.02 -13.73
C ALA A 758 23.19 -18.32 -15.20
N VAL A 759 22.45 -19.38 -15.43
CA VAL A 759 22.02 -19.83 -16.76
C VAL A 759 20.52 -20.00 -16.83
N TYR A 760 19.94 -19.64 -17.97
CA TYR A 760 18.53 -19.83 -18.25
C TYR A 760 18.26 -21.25 -18.76
N GLU A 761 17.44 -21.99 -18.05
CA GLU A 761 16.97 -23.29 -18.45
C GLU A 761 15.54 -23.21 -18.98
N THR A 762 15.26 -23.94 -20.06
CA THR A 762 13.91 -23.99 -20.61
C THR A 762 13.01 -24.87 -19.74
N VAL A 763 12.05 -24.26 -19.09
CA VAL A 763 10.97 -25.00 -18.42
C VAL A 763 9.81 -25.16 -19.40
N PRO A 764 9.09 -26.32 -19.40
CA PRO A 764 7.89 -26.48 -20.23
C PRO A 764 6.92 -25.31 -20.02
N ALA A 765 6.54 -24.65 -21.11
CA ALA A 765 5.61 -23.55 -21.03
C ALA A 765 4.26 -24.05 -20.49
N ALA A 766 3.90 -23.58 -19.31
CA ALA A 766 2.60 -23.81 -18.71
C ALA A 766 1.71 -22.60 -18.93
N LEU A 767 0.44 -22.83 -19.19
CA LEU A 767 -0.58 -21.83 -19.39
C LEU A 767 -1.73 -22.08 -18.45
N SER A 768 -2.15 -21.04 -17.78
CA SER A 768 -3.36 -21.02 -16.96
C SER A 768 -4.32 -19.95 -17.44
N PHE A 769 -5.61 -20.29 -17.45
CA PHE A 769 -6.70 -19.37 -17.70
C PHE A 769 -7.70 -19.42 -16.55
N HIS A 770 -8.10 -18.26 -16.07
CA HIS A 770 -9.12 -18.10 -15.02
C HIS A 770 -10.16 -17.10 -15.51
N GLY A 771 -11.35 -17.56 -15.78
CA GLY A 771 -12.44 -16.72 -16.26
C GLY A 771 -13.71 -17.53 -16.45
N MET A 772 -14.85 -16.87 -16.70
CA MET A 772 -16.13 -17.52 -17.02
C MET A 772 -16.58 -18.54 -15.95
N LYS A 773 -16.13 -18.33 -14.69
CA LYS A 773 -16.33 -19.27 -13.56
C LYS A 773 -15.78 -20.68 -13.84
N THR A 774 -14.65 -20.76 -14.51
CA THR A 774 -13.89 -22.00 -14.76
C THR A 774 -12.39 -21.71 -14.68
N ALA A 775 -11.61 -22.75 -14.49
CA ALA A 775 -10.17 -22.72 -14.58
C ALA A 775 -9.70 -23.69 -15.67
N LEU A 776 -8.58 -23.37 -16.32
CA LEU A 776 -7.93 -24.22 -17.31
C LEU A 776 -6.41 -24.19 -17.05
N PHE A 777 -5.79 -25.35 -17.13
CA PHE A 777 -4.35 -25.53 -17.11
C PHE A 777 -3.93 -26.39 -18.30
N ALA A 778 -2.89 -25.96 -19.02
CA ALA A 778 -2.29 -26.75 -20.08
C ALA A 778 -0.76 -26.58 -20.02
N ALA A 779 -0.01 -27.67 -20.07
CA ALA A 779 1.44 -27.67 -20.02
C ALA A 779 2.03 -28.81 -20.86
N GLY A 780 3.21 -28.57 -21.43
CA GLY A 780 3.90 -29.51 -22.26
C GLY A 780 3.29 -29.72 -23.64
N ASP A 781 3.42 -30.92 -24.18
CA ASP A 781 2.96 -31.28 -25.52
C ASP A 781 1.43 -31.52 -25.54
N ASN A 782 0.76 -31.03 -26.56
CA ASN A 782 -0.70 -31.17 -26.72
C ASN A 782 -1.10 -32.24 -27.76
N GLY A 783 -0.16 -33.13 -28.15
CA GLY A 783 -0.42 -34.24 -29.03
C GLY A 783 -0.53 -33.89 -30.54
N LYS A 784 -0.20 -32.65 -30.94
CA LYS A 784 -0.35 -32.17 -32.33
C LYS A 784 0.86 -32.41 -33.22
N ASN A 785 1.96 -32.90 -32.72
CA ASN A 785 3.12 -33.21 -33.55
C ASN A 785 2.86 -34.51 -34.39
N PRO A 786 2.70 -34.41 -35.71
CA PRO A 786 2.34 -35.54 -36.53
C PRO A 786 3.45 -36.60 -36.63
N ASN A 787 4.67 -36.24 -36.23
CA ASN A 787 5.82 -37.15 -36.28
C ASN A 787 5.98 -37.98 -34.99
N LEU A 788 5.14 -37.76 -33.98
CA LEU A 788 5.21 -38.43 -32.70
C LEU A 788 3.95 -39.31 -32.47
N ILE A 789 4.15 -40.44 -31.83
CA ILE A 789 3.06 -41.35 -31.45
C ILE A 789 2.81 -41.19 -29.95
N TYR A 790 1.67 -40.64 -29.61
CA TYR A 790 1.28 -40.43 -28.22
C TYR A 790 0.40 -41.55 -27.68
N ARG A 791 0.71 -42.00 -26.50
CA ARG A 791 -0.28 -42.69 -25.65
C ARG A 791 -1.03 -41.64 -24.88
N THR A 792 -2.38 -41.72 -24.85
CA THR A 792 -3.19 -40.75 -24.14
C THR A 792 -4.13 -41.38 -23.12
N ALA A 793 -4.47 -40.66 -22.08
CA ALA A 793 -5.61 -40.94 -21.19
C ALA A 793 -6.49 -39.71 -21.16
N GLU A 794 -7.81 -39.91 -21.37
CA GLU A 794 -8.78 -38.81 -21.45
C GLU A 794 -9.96 -39.07 -20.50
N PHE A 795 -10.36 -38.04 -19.76
CA PHE A 795 -11.54 -38.05 -18.90
C PHE A 795 -12.39 -36.83 -19.21
N LYS A 796 -13.68 -37.05 -19.57
CA LYS A 796 -14.59 -36.01 -19.99
C LYS A 796 -15.93 -36.13 -19.24
N ASP A 797 -16.34 -35.07 -18.57
CA ASP A 797 -17.63 -34.91 -17.92
C ASP A 797 -18.32 -33.65 -18.44
N LEU A 798 -19.27 -33.83 -19.39
CA LEU A 798 -20.00 -32.73 -20.00
C LEU A 798 -20.97 -32.05 -19.02
N GLY A 799 -21.49 -32.79 -18.05
CA GLY A 799 -22.44 -32.27 -17.06
C GLY A 799 -21.75 -31.28 -16.11
N ARG A 800 -20.57 -31.63 -15.64
CA ARG A 800 -19.73 -30.77 -14.78
C ARG A 800 -18.84 -29.82 -15.57
N LYS A 801 -18.77 -29.99 -16.89
CA LYS A 801 -17.83 -29.25 -17.78
C LYS A 801 -16.38 -29.43 -17.38
N HIS A 802 -16.00 -30.64 -17.04
CA HIS A 802 -14.65 -31.03 -16.71
C HIS A 802 -14.02 -31.81 -17.85
N TYR A 803 -12.78 -31.51 -18.14
CA TYR A 803 -11.97 -32.21 -19.14
C TYR A 803 -10.55 -32.37 -18.62
N GLN A 804 -10.01 -33.59 -18.72
CA GLN A 804 -8.62 -33.88 -18.37
C GLN A 804 -8.05 -34.75 -19.45
N LYS A 805 -6.85 -34.43 -19.94
CA LYS A 805 -6.12 -35.26 -20.89
C LYS A 805 -4.63 -35.22 -20.62
N TYR A 806 -4.06 -36.38 -20.67
CA TYR A 806 -2.65 -36.64 -20.41
C TYR A 806 -2.01 -37.24 -21.65
N TYR A 807 -0.84 -36.74 -22.03
CA TYR A 807 -0.09 -37.17 -23.19
C TYR A 807 1.24 -37.81 -22.74
N PHE A 808 1.55 -38.97 -23.30
CA PHE A 808 2.73 -39.74 -22.94
C PHE A 808 3.53 -40.11 -24.20
N LEU A 809 4.84 -39.88 -24.16
CA LEU A 809 5.83 -40.37 -25.13
C LEU A 809 6.70 -41.42 -24.47
N ASN A 810 6.84 -42.57 -25.10
CA ASN A 810 7.60 -43.71 -24.55
C ASN A 810 7.17 -44.04 -23.09
N ASN A 811 5.85 -43.97 -22.83
CA ASN A 811 5.22 -44.20 -21.52
C ASN A 811 5.55 -43.17 -20.43
N ARG A 812 6.18 -42.04 -20.79
CA ARG A 812 6.51 -40.93 -19.89
C ARG A 812 5.61 -39.71 -20.19
N LEU A 813 5.15 -39.01 -19.13
CA LEU A 813 4.31 -37.85 -19.26
C LEU A 813 5.05 -36.74 -20.01
N CYS A 814 4.46 -36.21 -21.07
CA CYS A 814 5.01 -35.12 -21.87
C CYS A 814 4.03 -33.93 -22.03
N GLY A 815 2.75 -34.10 -21.67
CA GLY A 815 1.79 -33.02 -21.75
C GLY A 815 0.51 -33.29 -20.96
N VAL A 816 -0.16 -32.24 -20.55
CA VAL A 816 -1.39 -32.29 -19.77
C VAL A 816 -2.33 -31.13 -20.12
N ILE A 817 -3.63 -31.41 -20.16
CA ILE A 817 -4.71 -30.41 -20.29
C ILE A 817 -5.75 -30.73 -19.20
N LEU A 818 -6.07 -29.71 -18.37
CA LEU A 818 -7.10 -29.77 -17.34
C LEU A 818 -8.06 -28.60 -17.54
N ILE A 819 -9.39 -28.85 -17.57
CA ILE A 819 -10.43 -27.82 -17.63
C ILE A 819 -11.50 -28.13 -16.57
N GLY A 820 -11.92 -27.09 -15.84
CA GLY A 820 -12.94 -27.14 -14.79
C GLY A 820 -12.32 -27.51 -13.44
N ASP A 821 -11.80 -28.72 -13.30
CA ASP A 821 -11.03 -29.13 -12.13
C ASP A 821 -9.55 -29.11 -12.44
N VAL A 822 -8.84 -28.15 -11.87
CA VAL A 822 -7.38 -27.99 -12.01
C VAL A 822 -6.63 -28.32 -10.71
N SER A 823 -7.28 -28.97 -9.75
CA SER A 823 -6.70 -29.31 -8.42
C SER A 823 -5.41 -30.12 -8.50
N ARG A 824 -5.22 -30.90 -9.59
CA ARG A 824 -3.99 -31.66 -9.83
C ARG A 824 -2.89 -30.87 -10.57
N MET A 825 -3.05 -29.58 -10.77
CA MET A 825 -2.11 -28.77 -11.56
C MET A 825 -0.67 -28.87 -11.00
N ALA A 826 -0.50 -28.69 -9.70
CA ALA A 826 0.81 -28.77 -9.03
C ALA A 826 1.44 -30.17 -9.17
N GLU A 827 0.65 -31.22 -8.93
CA GLU A 827 1.07 -32.60 -9.13
C GLU A 827 1.51 -32.84 -10.59
N MET A 828 0.76 -32.35 -11.55
CA MET A 828 1.04 -32.55 -12.98
C MET A 828 2.27 -31.73 -13.45
N THR A 829 2.50 -30.56 -12.91
CA THR A 829 3.71 -29.77 -13.19
C THR A 829 4.95 -30.56 -12.75
N GLN A 830 4.96 -31.04 -11.50
CA GLN A 830 6.05 -31.87 -10.98
C GLN A 830 6.21 -33.18 -11.73
N ALA A 831 5.10 -33.81 -12.12
CA ALA A 831 5.09 -35.05 -12.91
C ALA A 831 5.67 -34.85 -14.32
N LEU A 832 5.44 -33.69 -14.96
CA LEU A 832 6.04 -33.32 -16.24
C LEU A 832 7.56 -33.13 -16.12
N GLU A 833 8.02 -32.44 -15.10
CA GLU A 833 9.44 -32.18 -14.81
C GLU A 833 10.17 -33.51 -14.55
N ASN A 834 9.57 -34.41 -13.80
CA ASN A 834 10.12 -35.72 -13.45
C ASN A 834 9.90 -36.80 -14.52
N HIS A 835 9.23 -36.46 -15.64
CA HIS A 835 8.87 -37.41 -16.68
C HIS A 835 8.17 -38.67 -16.13
N ALA A 836 7.16 -38.50 -15.27
CA ALA A 836 6.45 -39.55 -14.57
C ALA A 836 5.86 -40.62 -15.51
N LEU A 837 5.80 -41.86 -15.04
CA LEU A 837 5.33 -42.97 -15.85
C LEU A 837 3.78 -42.98 -15.93
N TYR A 838 3.24 -43.58 -17.03
CA TYR A 838 1.80 -43.69 -17.27
C TYR A 838 1.01 -44.23 -16.05
N GLN A 839 1.53 -45.31 -15.42
CA GLN A 839 0.88 -45.94 -14.29
C GLN A 839 0.90 -45.14 -12.98
N GLU A 840 1.75 -44.12 -12.91
CA GLU A 840 1.82 -43.23 -11.76
C GLU A 840 0.73 -42.12 -11.86
N ILE A 841 0.33 -41.76 -13.08
CA ILE A 841 -0.62 -40.68 -13.38
C ILE A 841 -2.04 -41.23 -13.55
N VAL A 842 -2.17 -42.33 -14.28
CA VAL A 842 -3.45 -42.96 -14.63
C VAL A 842 -3.66 -44.17 -13.74
N LYS A 843 -4.39 -43.95 -12.63
CA LYS A 843 -4.76 -45.00 -11.67
C LYS A 843 -6.06 -45.65 -12.02
#